data_4bb19796aa7058371d8c0fc4858c8511
#
_entry.id   4bb19796aa7058371d8c0fc4858c8511
#
_cell.length_a   1.000
_cell.length_b   1.000
_cell.length_c   1.000
_cell.angle_alpha   90.00
_cell.angle_beta   90.00
_cell.angle_gamma   90.00
#
_symmetry.space_group_name_H-M   'P 1'
#
loop_
_entity.id
_entity.type
_entity.pdbx_description
1 polymer ?
#
loop_
_entity_poly.entity_id
_entity_poly.type
_entity_poly.pdbx_seq_one_letter_code
_entity_poly.pdbx_strand_id
1 'polypeptide(L)'
;MKKLSRQEIKVLLGKAEKEFQSGLAPAAAKLLDRVLISDPVNAKANEILGYIYANEGNFGHALQRLKVASTQEGCSPYCFYYLGLCLIKLGRYKDAEAPLKSALATVKDFFEALHDLGLVYSKMGRSQEAIDHFKKCLTLRPDSFAVYYYIGRSLEDMGRYQESVEHYNRALDLKQDFVEARSSKGYVLHILGYNNKALESFDKVLEINPQHLDSLLNSGVVLNHLGAHDAALSRLTTALKFAPEDVDILTNIGLTLRELGRLDDAVKVFRKALSHSPSSANVYLNLGSVFMDMQKYEDAKGAFKKTLELNPLDYQASYNLGVLSTRKYDVDSAILFFKEARDKLLASKSSDYRAWSNILFNLNYFSHARAEALNEAQKLGKTISRNNHEKFATWNVEQTPQKLKIGFVSGDFREHPVARFLEGLVRDLEKDRFELYAFPTKTKSDAFTERLKVNFHSWEPIFGMGDSQAAEIIHKLGIHILFDLSGHTDGNRLAVFSRKPAPIQISWLGYFATTGLPEMDYFIGDPFVSPESEAASFTESIWNLPDTSWCFTAPDLDLAVSDLPCRCNGYFTFGSFAHLNKINDDVLEAWANVLKANPGSMILIKAKGLDAVETRKNLELRFADRGIDSARLALEGASPYEEYMETYSRVDIVLDTFPYPGGTTSMEAMWMGVPVLTMDGFSYMSRRGRCINMNASLPGWIARDKEDFVNKSVDFVSDPKALEVLRASLRQRATLSPLFDQRVFAKHFGEMLLSVWEKRGKMN
;
A
#
# COMPACT_ATOMS: atom_id res chain seq x y z
N MET A 1 -38.87 -48.33 45.82
CA MET A 1 -39.78 -48.62 44.67
C MET A 1 -39.47 -50.03 44.17
N LYS A 2 -40.52 -50.79 43.81
CA LYS A 2 -40.38 -52.17 43.36
C LYS A 2 -39.63 -52.15 41.97
N LYS A 3 -38.55 -52.94 41.83
CA LYS A 3 -37.82 -53.07 40.58
C LYS A 3 -38.77 -53.61 39.50
N LEU A 4 -38.84 -52.91 38.32
CA LEU A 4 -39.68 -53.32 37.20
C LEU A 4 -39.10 -54.61 36.58
N SER A 5 -39.98 -55.53 36.19
CA SER A 5 -39.61 -56.69 35.40
C SER A 5 -39.23 -56.30 33.97
N ARG A 6 -38.45 -57.15 33.25
CA ARG A 6 -38.05 -56.90 31.86
C ARG A 6 -39.25 -56.67 30.94
N GLN A 7 -40.40 -57.32 31.23
CA GLN A 7 -41.63 -57.18 30.43
C GLN A 7 -42.32 -55.85 30.69
N GLU A 8 -42.36 -55.38 31.93
CA GLU A 8 -42.87 -54.04 32.30
C GLU A 8 -42.03 -52.92 31.71
N ILE A 9 -40.69 -53.05 31.71
CA ILE A 9 -39.78 -52.12 31.04
C ILE A 9 -40.09 -52.05 29.58
N LYS A 10 -40.25 -53.16 28.86
CA LYS A 10 -40.58 -53.21 27.42
C LYS A 10 -41.91 -52.54 27.12
N VAL A 11 -42.91 -52.69 27.95
CA VAL A 11 -44.22 -52.05 27.83
C VAL A 11 -44.13 -50.53 28.01
N LEU A 12 -43.39 -50.10 29.02
CA LEU A 12 -43.20 -48.69 29.31
C LEU A 12 -42.40 -47.98 28.18
N LEU A 13 -41.35 -48.61 27.69
CA LEU A 13 -40.56 -48.12 26.54
C LEU A 13 -41.42 -47.96 25.30
N GLY A 14 -42.25 -48.97 24.95
CA GLY A 14 -43.15 -48.88 23.77
C GLY A 14 -44.21 -47.79 23.94
N LYS A 15 -44.71 -47.54 25.16
CA LYS A 15 -45.62 -46.39 25.42
C LYS A 15 -44.86 -45.05 25.31
N ALA A 16 -43.69 -44.93 25.91
CA ALA A 16 -42.89 -43.72 25.86
C ALA A 16 -42.48 -43.34 24.43
N GLU A 17 -42.15 -44.35 23.61
CA GLU A 17 -41.81 -44.14 22.17
C GLU A 17 -43.04 -43.64 21.37
N LYS A 18 -44.25 -44.20 21.62
CA LYS A 18 -45.50 -43.70 21.05
C LYS A 18 -45.81 -42.26 21.45
N GLU A 19 -45.71 -41.95 22.74
CA GLU A 19 -45.91 -40.58 23.25
C GLU A 19 -44.90 -39.57 22.64
N PHE A 20 -43.62 -39.97 22.53
CA PHE A 20 -42.59 -39.16 21.91
C PHE A 20 -42.90 -38.92 20.42
N GLN A 21 -43.27 -39.93 19.66
CA GLN A 21 -43.65 -39.84 18.22
C GLN A 21 -44.90 -39.00 18.02
N SER A 22 -45.80 -38.97 19.00
CA SER A 22 -47.01 -38.15 19.02
C SER A 22 -46.80 -36.71 19.48
N GLY A 23 -45.52 -36.30 19.75
CA GLY A 23 -45.16 -34.96 20.20
C GLY A 23 -45.39 -34.69 21.72
N LEU A 24 -45.79 -35.73 22.49
CA LEU A 24 -46.05 -35.62 23.92
C LEU A 24 -44.79 -35.89 24.76
N ALA A 25 -43.75 -35.09 24.53
CA ALA A 25 -42.42 -35.23 25.13
C ALA A 25 -42.44 -35.28 26.68
N PRO A 26 -43.22 -34.42 27.40
CA PRO A 26 -43.26 -34.49 28.85
C PRO A 26 -43.88 -35.79 29.41
N ALA A 27 -44.85 -36.39 28.69
CA ALA A 27 -45.46 -37.67 29.08
C ALA A 27 -44.46 -38.80 28.84
N ALA A 28 -43.76 -38.78 27.69
CA ALA A 28 -42.70 -39.74 27.39
C ALA A 28 -41.57 -39.69 28.45
N ALA A 29 -41.11 -38.52 28.83
CA ALA A 29 -40.04 -38.33 29.80
C ALA A 29 -40.40 -38.97 31.17
N LYS A 30 -41.64 -38.79 31.69
CA LYS A 30 -42.09 -39.41 32.94
C LYS A 30 -42.06 -40.93 32.87
N LEU A 31 -42.40 -41.53 31.72
CA LEU A 31 -42.37 -42.97 31.56
C LEU A 31 -40.91 -43.47 31.49
N LEU A 32 -40.03 -42.73 30.82
CA LEU A 32 -38.61 -43.06 30.70
C LEU A 32 -37.86 -42.95 32.02
N ASP A 33 -38.16 -41.94 32.85
CA ASP A 33 -37.60 -41.80 34.21
C ASP A 33 -37.95 -42.99 35.07
N ARG A 34 -39.17 -43.49 34.98
CA ARG A 34 -39.55 -44.71 35.70
C ARG A 34 -38.76 -45.93 35.27
N VAL A 35 -38.45 -46.06 33.95
CA VAL A 35 -37.58 -47.12 33.44
C VAL A 35 -36.17 -46.96 34.01
N LEU A 36 -35.61 -45.72 33.95
CA LEU A 36 -34.23 -45.43 34.40
C LEU A 36 -34.03 -45.57 35.91
N ILE A 37 -35.07 -45.44 36.73
CA ILE A 37 -35.00 -45.77 38.16
C ILE A 37 -34.72 -47.27 38.36
N SER A 38 -35.26 -48.13 37.47
CA SER A 38 -35.08 -49.59 37.56
C SER A 38 -33.90 -50.13 36.78
N ASP A 39 -33.56 -49.49 35.68
CA ASP A 39 -32.45 -49.82 34.77
C ASP A 39 -31.77 -48.51 34.28
N PRO A 40 -30.85 -47.97 35.10
CA PRO A 40 -30.21 -46.67 34.80
C PRO A 40 -29.40 -46.61 33.48
N VAL A 41 -28.96 -47.76 33.00
CA VAL A 41 -28.16 -47.89 31.78
C VAL A 41 -28.98 -48.31 30.57
N ASN A 42 -30.29 -48.33 30.67
CA ASN A 42 -31.15 -48.71 29.59
C ASN A 42 -30.93 -47.85 28.36
N ALA A 43 -30.37 -48.44 27.27
CA ALA A 43 -29.97 -47.72 26.08
C ALA A 43 -31.13 -46.91 25.49
N LYS A 44 -32.26 -47.53 25.26
CA LYS A 44 -33.41 -46.91 24.58
C LYS A 44 -34.05 -45.81 25.42
N ALA A 45 -34.14 -45.99 26.74
CA ALA A 45 -34.65 -44.94 27.62
C ALA A 45 -33.75 -43.73 27.67
N ASN A 46 -32.43 -43.93 27.80
CA ASN A 46 -31.47 -42.85 27.80
C ASN A 46 -31.41 -42.15 26.42
N GLU A 47 -31.54 -42.89 25.32
CA GLU A 47 -31.55 -42.37 23.98
C GLU A 47 -32.75 -41.42 23.73
N ILE A 48 -33.98 -41.87 24.00
CA ILE A 48 -35.18 -41.06 23.77
C ILE A 48 -35.20 -39.84 24.71
N LEU A 49 -34.83 -40.03 25.98
CA LEU A 49 -34.75 -38.92 26.92
C LEU A 49 -33.69 -37.91 26.55
N GLY A 50 -32.56 -38.37 25.98
CA GLY A 50 -31.53 -37.52 25.41
C GLY A 50 -32.04 -36.68 24.24
N TYR A 51 -32.87 -37.25 23.36
CA TYR A 51 -33.52 -36.53 22.27
C TYR A 51 -34.49 -35.45 22.77
N ILE A 52 -35.30 -35.80 23.79
CA ILE A 52 -36.22 -34.84 24.43
C ILE A 52 -35.44 -33.64 24.97
N TYR A 53 -34.42 -33.87 25.78
CA TYR A 53 -33.59 -32.82 26.34
C TYR A 53 -32.86 -31.99 25.25
N ALA A 54 -32.38 -32.62 24.19
CA ALA A 54 -31.72 -31.89 23.06
C ALA A 54 -32.70 -30.97 22.37
N ASN A 55 -33.93 -31.45 22.11
CA ASN A 55 -34.98 -30.66 21.44
C ASN A 55 -35.48 -29.51 22.33
N GLU A 56 -35.44 -29.67 23.66
CA GLU A 56 -35.74 -28.62 24.66
C GLU A 56 -34.60 -27.63 24.86
N GLY A 57 -33.46 -27.81 24.15
CA GLY A 57 -32.25 -26.97 24.30
C GLY A 57 -31.41 -27.27 25.53
N ASN A 58 -31.76 -28.32 26.31
CA ASN A 58 -31.03 -28.72 27.50
C ASN A 58 -29.87 -29.67 27.15
N PHE A 59 -28.89 -29.11 26.41
CA PHE A 59 -27.78 -29.90 25.85
C PHE A 59 -26.89 -30.56 26.88
N GLY A 60 -26.79 -30.02 28.11
CA GLY A 60 -26.03 -30.62 29.20
C GLY A 60 -26.61 -31.95 29.68
N HIS A 61 -27.92 -31.99 29.96
CA HIS A 61 -28.63 -33.20 30.35
C HIS A 61 -28.73 -34.19 29.18
N ALA A 62 -29.01 -33.69 27.97
CA ALA A 62 -29.00 -34.52 26.75
C ALA A 62 -27.67 -35.26 26.60
N LEU A 63 -26.55 -34.54 26.73
CA LEU A 63 -25.21 -35.12 26.65
C LEU A 63 -24.97 -36.25 27.63
N GLN A 64 -25.43 -36.11 28.93
CA GLN A 64 -25.29 -37.16 29.93
C GLN A 64 -26.04 -38.42 29.50
N ARG A 65 -27.31 -38.28 29.09
CA ARG A 65 -28.16 -39.38 28.68
C ARG A 65 -27.66 -40.10 27.43
N LEU A 66 -27.31 -39.32 26.40
CA LEU A 66 -26.81 -39.87 25.13
C LEU A 66 -25.46 -40.57 25.28
N LYS A 67 -24.58 -40.07 26.17
CA LYS A 67 -23.34 -40.79 26.51
C LYS A 67 -23.61 -42.19 27.10
N VAL A 68 -24.56 -42.32 27.98
CA VAL A 68 -24.92 -43.63 28.55
C VAL A 68 -25.49 -44.52 27.42
N ALA A 69 -26.39 -44.01 26.60
CA ALA A 69 -26.95 -44.77 25.50
C ALA A 69 -25.88 -45.21 24.50
N SER A 70 -24.93 -44.36 24.16
CA SER A 70 -23.90 -44.65 23.15
C SER A 70 -22.88 -45.74 23.52
N THR A 71 -22.81 -46.10 24.83
CA THR A 71 -21.94 -47.17 25.32
C THR A 71 -22.60 -48.57 25.27
N GLN A 72 -23.87 -48.61 24.91
CA GLN A 72 -24.63 -49.85 24.88
C GLN A 72 -24.73 -50.44 23.47
N GLU A 73 -24.78 -51.78 23.35
CA GLU A 73 -25.01 -52.45 22.06
C GLU A 73 -26.35 -52.06 21.48
N GLY A 74 -26.38 -51.82 20.16
CA GLY A 74 -27.60 -51.49 19.42
C GLY A 74 -28.00 -50.00 19.47
N CYS A 75 -27.10 -49.13 19.92
CA CYS A 75 -27.30 -47.67 19.86
C CYS A 75 -27.57 -47.21 18.42
N SER A 76 -28.56 -46.35 18.22
CA SER A 76 -28.92 -45.90 16.89
C SER A 76 -27.93 -44.87 16.32
N PRO A 77 -27.80 -44.77 14.97
CA PRO A 77 -27.00 -43.69 14.36
C PRO A 77 -27.43 -42.29 14.79
N TYR A 78 -28.73 -42.11 15.07
CA TYR A 78 -29.28 -40.84 15.58
C TYR A 78 -28.81 -40.51 16.98
N CYS A 79 -28.59 -41.51 17.84
CA CYS A 79 -27.99 -41.27 19.15
C CYS A 79 -26.60 -40.65 19.05
N PHE A 80 -25.76 -41.17 18.19
CA PHE A 80 -24.44 -40.64 17.93
C PHE A 80 -24.50 -39.24 17.26
N TYR A 81 -25.43 -39.01 16.36
CA TYR A 81 -25.67 -37.71 15.79
C TYR A 81 -26.06 -36.66 16.83
N TYR A 82 -27.08 -36.94 17.62
CA TYR A 82 -27.54 -36.04 18.70
C TYR A 82 -26.48 -35.82 19.78
N LEU A 83 -25.66 -36.82 20.07
CA LEU A 83 -24.48 -36.68 20.94
C LEU A 83 -23.49 -35.66 20.36
N GLY A 84 -23.19 -35.78 19.09
CA GLY A 84 -22.34 -34.82 18.38
C GLY A 84 -22.96 -33.42 18.34
N LEU A 85 -24.25 -33.30 18.05
CA LEU A 85 -24.99 -32.03 18.02
C LEU A 85 -24.96 -31.33 19.38
N CYS A 86 -25.19 -32.07 20.50
CA CYS A 86 -25.10 -31.51 21.85
C CYS A 86 -23.70 -30.97 22.13
N LEU A 87 -22.64 -31.67 21.71
CA LEU A 87 -21.27 -31.24 21.90
C LEU A 87 -20.96 -29.97 21.08
N ILE A 88 -21.48 -29.86 19.87
CA ILE A 88 -21.38 -28.64 19.04
C ILE A 88 -22.05 -27.46 19.76
N LYS A 89 -23.28 -27.63 20.24
CA LYS A 89 -24.04 -26.57 20.96
C LYS A 89 -23.38 -26.13 22.24
N LEU A 90 -22.58 -27.01 22.87
CA LEU A 90 -21.76 -26.73 24.04
C LEU A 90 -20.35 -26.18 23.68
N GLY A 91 -20.05 -25.94 22.41
CA GLY A 91 -18.76 -25.43 21.98
C GLY A 91 -17.62 -26.47 21.98
N ARG A 92 -17.93 -27.75 22.22
CA ARG A 92 -16.97 -28.86 22.39
C ARG A 92 -16.69 -29.54 21.07
N TYR A 93 -16.23 -28.75 20.05
CA TYR A 93 -16.08 -29.21 18.66
C TYR A 93 -15.17 -30.42 18.52
N LYS A 94 -14.03 -30.46 19.22
CA LYS A 94 -13.09 -31.60 19.16
C LYS A 94 -13.74 -32.92 19.63
N ASP A 95 -14.59 -32.86 20.64
CA ASP A 95 -15.27 -34.03 21.17
C ASP A 95 -16.43 -34.48 20.27
N ALA A 96 -16.99 -33.57 19.45
CA ALA A 96 -18.11 -33.88 18.55
C ALA A 96 -17.69 -34.72 17.33
N GLU A 97 -16.41 -34.72 16.95
CA GLU A 97 -15.91 -35.42 15.76
C GLU A 97 -16.19 -36.93 15.82
N ALA A 98 -15.84 -37.60 16.92
CA ALA A 98 -15.95 -39.05 17.04
C ALA A 98 -17.41 -39.55 16.98
N PRO A 99 -18.38 -38.98 17.73
CA PRO A 99 -19.78 -39.34 17.59
C PRO A 99 -20.35 -39.15 16.19
N LEU A 100 -20.07 -38.02 15.54
CA LEU A 100 -20.56 -37.77 14.18
C LEU A 100 -20.00 -38.76 13.17
N LYS A 101 -18.73 -39.15 13.29
CA LYS A 101 -18.13 -40.21 12.48
C LYS A 101 -18.79 -41.57 12.74
N SER A 102 -19.15 -41.88 14.02
CA SER A 102 -19.86 -43.11 14.37
C SER A 102 -21.27 -43.16 13.75
N ALA A 103 -21.96 -42.03 13.69
CA ALA A 103 -23.25 -41.93 13.00
C ALA A 103 -23.10 -42.21 11.50
N LEU A 104 -22.07 -41.63 10.86
CA LEU A 104 -21.77 -41.77 9.44
C LEU A 104 -21.20 -43.16 9.06
N ALA A 105 -20.58 -43.85 9.99
CA ALA A 105 -20.13 -45.21 9.79
C ALA A 105 -21.30 -46.18 9.55
N THR A 106 -22.44 -45.89 10.17
CA THR A 106 -23.67 -46.68 10.04
C THR A 106 -24.55 -46.18 8.90
N VAL A 107 -24.70 -44.86 8.77
CA VAL A 107 -25.53 -44.24 7.71
C VAL A 107 -24.64 -43.24 6.96
N LYS A 108 -24.10 -43.71 5.81
CA LYS A 108 -23.14 -42.91 5.01
C LYS A 108 -23.74 -41.62 4.44
N ASP A 109 -24.99 -41.66 4.07
CA ASP A 109 -25.72 -40.57 3.41
C ASP A 109 -26.60 -39.77 4.40
N PHE A 110 -26.11 -39.62 5.63
CA PHE A 110 -26.79 -38.86 6.66
C PHE A 110 -26.43 -37.36 6.53
N PHE A 111 -27.27 -36.60 5.80
CA PHE A 111 -27.03 -35.22 5.44
C PHE A 111 -26.70 -34.35 6.64
N GLU A 112 -27.50 -34.42 7.71
CA GLU A 112 -27.33 -33.57 8.89
C GLU A 112 -26.00 -33.88 9.63
N ALA A 113 -25.61 -35.16 9.71
CA ALA A 113 -24.33 -35.56 10.31
C ALA A 113 -23.12 -35.14 9.46
N LEU A 114 -23.23 -35.23 8.11
CA LEU A 114 -22.20 -34.74 7.20
C LEU A 114 -22.04 -33.22 7.28
N HIS A 115 -23.17 -32.50 7.33
CA HIS A 115 -23.18 -31.05 7.47
C HIS A 115 -22.53 -30.61 8.78
N ASP A 116 -22.97 -31.20 9.90
CA ASP A 116 -22.47 -30.81 11.23
C ASP A 116 -20.99 -31.20 11.43
N LEU A 117 -20.55 -32.32 10.85
CA LEU A 117 -19.13 -32.69 10.83
C LEU A 117 -18.31 -31.69 10.01
N GLY A 118 -18.85 -31.21 8.88
CA GLY A 118 -18.25 -30.11 8.09
C GLY A 118 -18.12 -28.84 8.93
N LEU A 119 -19.14 -28.44 9.68
CA LEU A 119 -19.09 -27.30 10.60
C LEU A 119 -18.04 -27.49 11.71
N VAL A 120 -17.94 -28.69 12.29
CA VAL A 120 -16.93 -29.04 13.28
C VAL A 120 -15.52 -28.83 12.72
N TYR A 121 -15.24 -29.34 11.53
CA TYR A 121 -13.95 -29.17 10.88
C TYR A 121 -13.64 -27.71 10.58
N SER A 122 -14.60 -26.94 10.07
CA SER A 122 -14.45 -25.49 9.85
C SER A 122 -14.08 -24.77 11.14
N LYS A 123 -14.79 -25.04 12.25
CA LYS A 123 -14.50 -24.46 13.57
C LYS A 123 -13.16 -24.90 14.19
N MET A 124 -12.63 -26.04 13.74
CA MET A 124 -11.30 -26.53 14.14
C MET A 124 -10.16 -26.03 13.20
N GLY A 125 -10.45 -25.18 12.20
CA GLY A 125 -9.48 -24.70 11.23
C GLY A 125 -9.08 -25.74 10.17
N ARG A 126 -9.81 -26.86 10.08
CA ARG A 126 -9.58 -27.96 9.13
C ARG A 126 -10.46 -27.75 7.88
N SER A 127 -10.25 -26.60 7.22
CA SER A 127 -11.15 -26.10 6.17
C SER A 127 -11.26 -27.00 4.97
N GLN A 128 -10.19 -27.71 4.56
CA GLN A 128 -10.26 -28.66 3.42
C GLN A 128 -11.18 -29.84 3.74
N GLU A 129 -11.08 -30.41 4.94
CA GLU A 129 -11.93 -31.53 5.35
C GLU A 129 -13.40 -31.08 5.49
N ALA A 130 -13.63 -29.83 5.95
CA ALA A 130 -14.97 -29.25 5.96
C ALA A 130 -15.57 -29.21 4.54
N ILE A 131 -14.81 -28.72 3.56
CA ILE A 131 -15.23 -28.67 2.14
C ILE A 131 -15.57 -30.05 1.62
N ASP A 132 -14.76 -31.07 1.93
CA ASP A 132 -14.99 -32.43 1.47
C ASP A 132 -16.31 -33.02 2.00
N HIS A 133 -16.67 -32.71 3.23
CA HIS A 133 -17.95 -33.14 3.81
C HIS A 133 -19.12 -32.31 3.27
N PHE A 134 -18.98 -31.00 3.09
CA PHE A 134 -19.99 -30.18 2.46
C PHE A 134 -20.25 -30.58 0.99
N LYS A 135 -19.22 -30.97 0.24
CA LYS A 135 -19.39 -31.52 -1.12
C LYS A 135 -20.23 -32.79 -1.11
N LYS A 136 -20.05 -33.69 -0.13
CA LYS A 136 -20.92 -34.85 0.05
C LYS A 136 -22.36 -34.44 0.37
N CYS A 137 -22.57 -33.38 1.14
CA CYS A 137 -23.91 -32.83 1.37
C CYS A 137 -24.56 -32.39 0.04
N LEU A 138 -23.82 -31.76 -0.86
CA LEU A 138 -24.33 -31.32 -2.17
C LEU A 138 -24.65 -32.49 -3.12
N THR A 139 -24.02 -33.65 -2.96
CA THR A 139 -24.44 -34.85 -3.72
C THR A 139 -25.81 -35.37 -3.29
N LEU A 140 -26.20 -35.13 -2.03
CA LEU A 140 -27.50 -35.52 -1.49
C LEU A 140 -28.57 -34.42 -1.70
N ARG A 141 -28.20 -33.18 -1.55
CA ARG A 141 -29.09 -32.01 -1.71
C ARG A 141 -28.36 -30.91 -2.50
N PRO A 142 -28.43 -30.95 -3.84
CA PRO A 142 -27.69 -30.01 -4.71
C PRO A 142 -28.16 -28.53 -4.60
N ASP A 143 -29.35 -28.31 -4.10
CA ASP A 143 -30.01 -27.01 -3.94
C ASP A 143 -29.84 -26.37 -2.54
N SER A 144 -28.95 -26.92 -1.72
CA SER A 144 -28.71 -26.40 -0.36
C SER A 144 -27.86 -25.11 -0.41
N PHE A 145 -28.51 -23.94 -0.43
CA PHE A 145 -27.84 -22.65 -0.38
C PHE A 145 -26.92 -22.49 0.83
N ALA A 146 -27.31 -23.04 1.98
CA ALA A 146 -26.50 -23.00 3.21
C ALA A 146 -25.17 -23.74 3.07
N VAL A 147 -25.18 -24.90 2.40
CA VAL A 147 -23.95 -25.69 2.17
C VAL A 147 -22.99 -24.93 1.23
N TYR A 148 -23.48 -24.29 0.18
CA TYR A 148 -22.66 -23.43 -0.68
C TYR A 148 -22.02 -22.28 0.13
N TYR A 149 -22.78 -21.65 1.02
CA TYR A 149 -22.26 -20.62 1.89
C TYR A 149 -21.12 -21.13 2.78
N TYR A 150 -21.26 -22.30 3.42
CA TYR A 150 -20.22 -22.86 4.27
C TYR A 150 -18.97 -23.32 3.50
N ILE A 151 -19.12 -23.77 2.26
CA ILE A 151 -17.97 -24.02 1.37
C ILE A 151 -17.26 -22.69 1.08
N GLY A 152 -18.02 -21.64 0.73
CA GLY A 152 -17.48 -20.30 0.50
C GLY A 152 -16.70 -19.78 1.71
N ARG A 153 -17.23 -19.93 2.93
CA ARG A 153 -16.55 -19.56 4.18
C ARG A 153 -15.26 -20.36 4.41
N SER A 154 -15.30 -21.66 4.17
CA SER A 154 -14.11 -22.51 4.33
C SER A 154 -13.02 -22.18 3.31
N LEU A 155 -13.39 -21.78 2.09
CA LEU A 155 -12.47 -21.31 1.05
C LEU A 155 -11.88 -19.93 1.42
N GLU A 156 -12.70 -19.03 1.99
CA GLU A 156 -12.26 -17.74 2.55
C GLU A 156 -11.20 -17.94 3.63
N ASP A 157 -11.43 -18.87 4.59
CA ASP A 157 -10.47 -19.21 5.64
C ASP A 157 -9.14 -19.77 5.09
N MET A 158 -9.17 -20.39 3.90
CA MET A 158 -7.99 -20.89 3.17
C MET A 158 -7.33 -19.82 2.30
N GLY A 159 -7.86 -18.60 2.22
CA GLY A 159 -7.38 -17.56 1.31
C GLY A 159 -7.72 -17.79 -0.17
N ARG A 160 -8.59 -18.77 -0.49
CA ARG A 160 -9.03 -19.08 -1.86
C ARG A 160 -10.22 -18.19 -2.24
N TYR A 161 -9.96 -16.88 -2.26
CA TYR A 161 -10.98 -15.85 -2.32
C TYR A 161 -11.83 -15.88 -3.59
N GLN A 162 -11.22 -16.14 -4.75
CA GLN A 162 -11.94 -16.19 -6.02
C GLN A 162 -12.98 -17.31 -6.04
N GLU A 163 -12.59 -18.50 -5.60
CA GLU A 163 -13.48 -19.66 -5.52
C GLU A 163 -14.56 -19.46 -4.44
N SER A 164 -14.23 -18.78 -3.34
CA SER A 164 -15.20 -18.39 -2.31
C SER A 164 -16.34 -17.54 -2.90
N VAL A 165 -16.00 -16.53 -3.74
CA VAL A 165 -17.00 -15.68 -4.42
C VAL A 165 -17.92 -16.52 -5.33
N GLU A 166 -17.39 -17.52 -6.04
CA GLU A 166 -18.20 -18.41 -6.88
C GLU A 166 -19.23 -19.20 -6.06
N HIS A 167 -18.81 -19.73 -4.91
CA HIS A 167 -19.69 -20.45 -4.02
C HIS A 167 -20.74 -19.53 -3.35
N TYR A 168 -20.38 -18.31 -2.97
CA TYR A 168 -21.35 -17.33 -2.50
C TYR A 168 -22.36 -16.94 -3.58
N ASN A 169 -21.93 -16.81 -4.84
CA ASN A 169 -22.85 -16.57 -5.95
C ASN A 169 -23.86 -17.71 -6.09
N ARG A 170 -23.42 -18.98 -6.02
CA ARG A 170 -24.33 -20.14 -6.08
C ARG A 170 -25.31 -20.16 -4.91
N ALA A 171 -24.87 -19.77 -3.69
CA ALA A 171 -25.78 -19.64 -2.56
C ALA A 171 -26.84 -18.55 -2.80
N LEU A 172 -26.45 -17.41 -3.40
CA LEU A 172 -27.33 -16.30 -3.74
C LEU A 172 -28.24 -16.56 -4.94
N ASP A 173 -27.83 -17.38 -5.91
CA ASP A 173 -28.68 -17.85 -7.01
C ASP A 173 -29.84 -18.68 -6.47
N LEU A 174 -29.60 -19.49 -5.43
CA LEU A 174 -30.61 -20.32 -4.79
C LEU A 174 -31.48 -19.56 -3.78
N LYS A 175 -30.89 -18.56 -3.12
CA LYS A 175 -31.59 -17.71 -2.13
C LYS A 175 -31.10 -16.26 -2.23
N GLN A 176 -31.82 -15.43 -2.99
CA GLN A 176 -31.39 -14.05 -3.31
C GLN A 176 -31.32 -13.13 -2.08
N ASP A 177 -32.15 -13.35 -1.07
CA ASP A 177 -32.21 -12.57 0.17
C ASP A 177 -31.31 -13.10 1.28
N PHE A 178 -30.32 -13.97 0.95
CA PHE A 178 -29.41 -14.53 1.94
C PHE A 178 -28.34 -13.52 2.36
N VAL A 179 -28.67 -12.77 3.43
CA VAL A 179 -27.89 -11.64 3.94
C VAL A 179 -26.45 -12.03 4.28
N GLU A 180 -26.25 -13.17 4.96
CA GLU A 180 -24.92 -13.63 5.38
C GLU A 180 -23.99 -13.93 4.20
N ALA A 181 -24.51 -14.59 3.17
CA ALA A 181 -23.72 -14.90 1.98
C ALA A 181 -23.37 -13.63 1.20
N ARG A 182 -24.31 -12.67 1.13
CA ARG A 182 -24.08 -11.41 0.43
C ARG A 182 -23.09 -10.51 1.16
N SER A 183 -23.16 -10.46 2.49
CA SER A 183 -22.22 -9.71 3.32
C SER A 183 -20.81 -10.31 3.22
N SER A 184 -20.67 -11.64 3.35
CA SER A 184 -19.38 -12.33 3.20
C SER A 184 -18.81 -12.16 1.79
N LYS A 185 -19.65 -12.25 0.74
CA LYS A 185 -19.23 -11.94 -0.64
C LYS A 185 -18.68 -10.52 -0.76
N GLY A 186 -19.36 -9.53 -0.18
CA GLY A 186 -18.90 -8.13 -0.16
C GLY A 186 -17.53 -7.99 0.48
N TYR A 187 -17.32 -8.64 1.61
CA TYR A 187 -16.02 -8.65 2.31
C TYR A 187 -14.91 -9.27 1.45
N VAL A 188 -15.15 -10.43 0.85
CA VAL A 188 -14.16 -11.09 -0.01
C VAL A 188 -13.85 -10.29 -1.27
N LEU A 189 -14.87 -9.64 -1.87
CA LEU A 189 -14.67 -8.75 -3.02
C LEU A 189 -13.81 -7.54 -2.65
N HIS A 190 -13.93 -7.00 -1.43
CA HIS A 190 -13.07 -5.95 -0.93
C HIS A 190 -11.60 -6.42 -0.80
N ILE A 191 -11.37 -7.61 -0.24
CA ILE A 191 -10.03 -8.20 -0.15
C ILE A 191 -9.39 -8.37 -1.54
N LEU A 192 -10.19 -8.77 -2.53
CA LEU A 192 -9.76 -8.90 -3.93
C LEU A 192 -9.57 -7.55 -4.64
N GLY A 193 -9.90 -6.42 -3.99
CA GLY A 193 -9.79 -5.07 -4.54
C GLY A 193 -10.95 -4.65 -5.46
N TYR A 194 -12.02 -5.46 -5.57
CA TYR A 194 -13.22 -5.12 -6.34
C TYR A 194 -14.18 -4.23 -5.53
N ASN A 195 -13.68 -3.07 -5.06
CA ASN A 195 -14.35 -2.22 -4.08
C ASN A 195 -15.77 -1.76 -4.49
N ASN A 196 -15.98 -1.42 -5.77
CA ASN A 196 -17.32 -1.04 -6.26
C ASN A 196 -18.33 -2.19 -6.16
N LYS A 197 -17.92 -3.42 -6.50
CA LYS A 197 -18.78 -4.61 -6.37
C LYS A 197 -19.00 -5.01 -4.91
N ALA A 198 -18.02 -4.76 -4.05
CA ALA A 198 -18.14 -4.95 -2.61
C ALA A 198 -19.20 -4.01 -2.03
N LEU A 199 -19.13 -2.72 -2.38
CA LEU A 199 -20.10 -1.71 -1.94
C LEU A 199 -21.52 -2.06 -2.40
N GLU A 200 -21.71 -2.44 -3.67
CA GLU A 200 -23.00 -2.92 -4.18
C GLU A 200 -23.55 -4.10 -3.36
N SER A 201 -22.70 -5.02 -2.96
CA SER A 201 -23.09 -6.16 -2.13
C SER A 201 -23.57 -5.73 -0.75
N PHE A 202 -22.85 -4.83 -0.09
CA PHE A 202 -23.24 -4.30 1.22
C PHE A 202 -24.51 -3.42 1.14
N ASP A 203 -24.67 -2.61 0.10
CA ASP A 203 -25.86 -1.80 -0.10
C ASP A 203 -27.11 -2.67 -0.22
N LYS A 204 -27.06 -3.76 -0.98
CA LYS A 204 -28.17 -4.74 -1.07
C LYS A 204 -28.47 -5.42 0.27
N VAL A 205 -27.46 -5.65 1.12
CA VAL A 205 -27.70 -6.13 2.49
C VAL A 205 -28.43 -5.07 3.31
N LEU A 206 -28.02 -3.82 3.21
CA LEU A 206 -28.59 -2.72 3.98
C LEU A 206 -30.00 -2.32 3.51
N GLU A 207 -30.35 -2.62 2.25
CA GLU A 207 -31.74 -2.52 1.76
C GLU A 207 -32.65 -3.56 2.45
N ILE A 208 -32.16 -4.77 2.72
CA ILE A 208 -32.91 -5.84 3.39
C ILE A 208 -32.89 -5.63 4.92
N ASN A 209 -31.73 -5.34 5.48
CA ASN A 209 -31.52 -5.11 6.91
C ASN A 209 -30.69 -3.84 7.14
N PRO A 210 -31.30 -2.66 7.32
CA PRO A 210 -30.62 -1.39 7.53
C PRO A 210 -29.74 -1.32 8.79
N GLN A 211 -29.92 -2.27 9.72
CA GLN A 211 -29.19 -2.35 10.98
C GLN A 211 -28.08 -3.40 10.96
N HIS A 212 -27.77 -4.00 9.80
CA HIS A 212 -26.74 -5.01 9.71
C HIS A 212 -25.36 -4.42 9.96
N LEU A 213 -24.85 -4.63 11.19
CA LEU A 213 -23.66 -3.95 11.73
C LEU A 213 -22.42 -4.17 10.87
N ASP A 214 -22.13 -5.45 10.51
CA ASP A 214 -20.97 -5.79 9.69
C ASP A 214 -20.99 -5.11 8.32
N SER A 215 -22.17 -4.99 7.69
CA SER A 215 -22.29 -4.32 6.40
C SER A 215 -22.17 -2.79 6.51
N LEU A 216 -22.66 -2.19 7.61
CA LEU A 216 -22.44 -0.77 7.89
C LEU A 216 -20.95 -0.47 8.09
N LEU A 217 -20.26 -1.26 8.90
CA LEU A 217 -18.84 -1.13 9.16
C LEU A 217 -18.01 -1.35 7.88
N ASN A 218 -18.19 -2.49 7.21
CA ASN A 218 -17.39 -2.83 6.05
C ASN A 218 -17.67 -1.91 4.84
N SER A 219 -18.92 -1.47 4.63
CA SER A 219 -19.19 -0.46 3.60
C SER A 219 -18.54 0.89 3.90
N GLY A 220 -18.45 1.28 5.18
CA GLY A 220 -17.71 2.47 5.61
C GLY A 220 -16.21 2.35 5.28
N VAL A 221 -15.61 1.19 5.53
CA VAL A 221 -14.20 0.90 5.17
C VAL A 221 -14.01 0.98 3.66
N VAL A 222 -14.89 0.35 2.88
CA VAL A 222 -14.84 0.37 1.41
C VAL A 222 -14.98 1.79 0.86
N LEU A 223 -15.91 2.58 1.39
CA LEU A 223 -16.10 3.99 0.99
C LEU A 223 -14.85 4.82 1.27
N ASN A 224 -14.16 4.59 2.39
CA ASN A 224 -12.87 5.23 2.66
C ASN A 224 -11.81 4.87 1.61
N HIS A 225 -11.72 3.60 1.22
CA HIS A 225 -10.81 3.16 0.15
C HIS A 225 -11.14 3.78 -1.21
N LEU A 226 -12.42 4.09 -1.46
CA LEU A 226 -12.87 4.77 -2.68
C LEU A 226 -12.74 6.29 -2.61
N GLY A 227 -12.29 6.86 -1.48
CA GLY A 227 -12.16 8.30 -1.28
C GLY A 227 -13.48 9.02 -0.94
N ALA A 228 -14.58 8.29 -0.73
CA ALA A 228 -15.90 8.83 -0.41
C ALA A 228 -16.06 9.00 1.13
N HIS A 229 -15.21 9.84 1.72
CA HIS A 229 -15.04 9.93 3.18
C HIS A 229 -16.29 10.44 3.93
N ASP A 230 -17.06 11.36 3.36
CA ASP A 230 -18.31 11.83 4.00
C ASP A 230 -19.37 10.71 4.05
N ALA A 231 -19.51 9.93 2.98
CA ALA A 231 -20.39 8.78 2.95
C ALA A 231 -19.92 7.68 3.93
N ALA A 232 -18.60 7.45 4.03
CA ALA A 232 -18.02 6.54 5.00
C ALA A 232 -18.34 6.96 6.43
N LEU A 233 -18.17 8.25 6.76
CA LEU A 233 -18.49 8.79 8.09
C LEU A 233 -19.98 8.59 8.43
N SER A 234 -20.87 8.81 7.48
CA SER A 234 -22.31 8.58 7.65
C SER A 234 -22.63 7.13 7.99
N ARG A 235 -22.08 6.16 7.24
CA ARG A 235 -22.26 4.71 7.49
C ARG A 235 -21.74 4.29 8.86
N LEU A 236 -20.50 4.69 9.19
CA LEU A 236 -19.85 4.37 10.45
C LEU A 236 -20.56 5.01 11.66
N THR A 237 -21.03 6.26 11.51
CA THR A 237 -21.82 6.92 12.55
C THR A 237 -23.15 6.20 12.77
N THR A 238 -23.75 5.67 11.71
CA THR A 238 -24.96 4.83 11.82
C THR A 238 -24.65 3.53 12.56
N ALA A 239 -23.54 2.86 12.24
CA ALA A 239 -23.09 1.67 12.96
C ALA A 239 -22.88 1.95 14.45
N LEU A 240 -22.26 3.09 14.79
CA LEU A 240 -21.98 3.48 16.18
C LEU A 240 -23.26 3.68 17.02
N LYS A 241 -24.41 4.00 16.40
CA LYS A 241 -25.70 4.09 17.14
C LYS A 241 -26.14 2.73 17.69
N PHE A 242 -25.80 1.64 16.98
CA PHE A 242 -26.17 0.29 17.37
C PHE A 242 -25.11 -0.38 18.27
N ALA A 243 -23.85 0.05 18.18
CA ALA A 243 -22.74 -0.44 18.99
C ALA A 243 -21.87 0.73 19.49
N PRO A 244 -22.29 1.51 20.52
CA PRO A 244 -21.65 2.77 20.95
C PRO A 244 -20.26 2.63 21.55
N GLU A 245 -19.89 1.43 21.97
CA GLU A 245 -18.62 1.09 22.65
C GLU A 245 -17.68 0.27 21.76
N ASP A 246 -18.11 -0.03 20.54
CA ASP A 246 -17.31 -0.84 19.62
C ASP A 246 -16.05 -0.09 19.17
N VAL A 247 -14.90 -0.68 19.52
CA VAL A 247 -13.58 -0.08 19.32
C VAL A 247 -13.21 -0.04 17.82
N ASP A 248 -13.65 -1.03 17.05
CA ASP A 248 -13.36 -1.09 15.61
C ASP A 248 -14.15 -0.02 14.85
N ILE A 249 -15.41 0.20 15.20
CA ILE A 249 -16.22 1.28 14.63
C ILE A 249 -15.62 2.64 14.99
N LEU A 250 -15.28 2.87 16.27
CA LEU A 250 -14.63 4.11 16.70
C LEU A 250 -13.30 4.33 15.97
N THR A 251 -12.50 3.28 15.80
CA THR A 251 -11.22 3.35 15.09
C THR A 251 -11.43 3.77 13.64
N ASN A 252 -12.39 3.17 12.93
CA ASN A 252 -12.69 3.53 11.55
C ASN A 252 -13.27 4.94 11.40
N ILE A 253 -14.07 5.42 12.36
CA ILE A 253 -14.51 6.83 12.41
C ILE A 253 -13.29 7.76 12.57
N GLY A 254 -12.37 7.44 13.47
CA GLY A 254 -11.14 8.21 13.66
C GLY A 254 -10.29 8.31 12.40
N LEU A 255 -10.13 7.19 11.68
CA LEU A 255 -9.45 7.15 10.38
C LEU A 255 -10.18 8.01 9.34
N THR A 256 -11.50 7.89 9.24
CA THR A 256 -12.30 8.70 8.31
C THR A 256 -12.16 10.20 8.59
N LEU A 257 -12.21 10.60 9.87
CA LEU A 257 -12.02 11.99 10.28
C LEU A 257 -10.62 12.50 9.94
N ARG A 258 -9.61 11.65 10.03
CA ARG A 258 -8.24 11.98 9.61
C ARG A 258 -8.18 12.27 8.11
N GLU A 259 -8.79 11.41 7.27
CA GLU A 259 -8.83 11.62 5.81
C GLU A 259 -9.61 12.89 5.43
N LEU A 260 -10.62 13.27 6.21
CA LEU A 260 -11.37 14.54 6.08
C LEU A 260 -10.57 15.76 6.61
N GLY A 261 -9.38 15.59 7.16
CA GLY A 261 -8.58 16.65 7.77
C GLY A 261 -9.09 17.13 9.14
N ARG A 262 -10.09 16.47 9.72
CA ARG A 262 -10.68 16.79 11.03
C ARG A 262 -9.87 16.16 12.16
N LEU A 263 -8.59 16.57 12.27
CA LEU A 263 -7.60 15.89 13.09
C LEU A 263 -7.91 15.94 14.60
N ASP A 264 -8.40 17.07 15.12
CA ASP A 264 -8.76 17.18 16.53
C ASP A 264 -9.95 16.28 16.91
N ASP A 265 -10.93 16.12 16.02
CA ASP A 265 -12.05 15.21 16.24
C ASP A 265 -11.59 13.74 16.18
N ALA A 266 -10.67 13.40 15.27
CA ALA A 266 -10.05 12.09 15.22
C ALA A 266 -9.35 11.73 16.55
N VAL A 267 -8.57 12.67 17.14
CA VAL A 267 -7.93 12.48 18.46
C VAL A 267 -8.97 12.20 19.55
N LYS A 268 -10.10 12.95 19.57
CA LYS A 268 -11.17 12.72 20.55
C LYS A 268 -11.77 11.31 20.43
N VAL A 269 -12.04 10.87 19.20
CA VAL A 269 -12.62 9.56 18.92
C VAL A 269 -11.65 8.43 19.28
N PHE A 270 -10.35 8.55 18.95
CA PHE A 270 -9.35 7.56 19.35
C PHE A 270 -9.17 7.50 20.88
N ARG A 271 -9.20 8.63 21.58
CA ARG A 271 -9.19 8.64 23.05
C ARG A 271 -10.43 7.96 23.63
N LYS A 272 -11.61 8.13 23.02
CA LYS A 272 -12.81 7.39 23.40
C LYS A 272 -12.61 5.88 23.16
N ALA A 273 -12.07 5.45 22.04
CA ALA A 273 -11.76 4.05 21.79
C ALA A 273 -10.79 3.48 22.85
N LEU A 274 -9.76 4.22 23.25
CA LEU A 274 -8.83 3.83 24.31
C LEU A 274 -9.46 3.79 25.70
N SER A 275 -10.53 4.54 25.97
CA SER A 275 -11.25 4.44 27.24
C SER A 275 -12.00 3.10 27.37
N HIS A 276 -12.40 2.49 26.24
CA HIS A 276 -13.03 1.15 26.20
C HIS A 276 -11.97 0.02 26.07
N SER A 277 -10.87 0.27 25.40
CA SER A 277 -9.77 -0.71 25.23
C SER A 277 -8.39 -0.05 25.42
N PRO A 278 -7.91 0.13 26.66
CA PRO A 278 -6.63 0.82 26.96
C PRO A 278 -5.38 0.11 26.40
N SER A 279 -5.48 -1.16 26.04
CA SER A 279 -4.37 -1.97 25.49
C SER A 279 -4.47 -2.20 23.99
N SER A 280 -5.29 -1.43 23.27
CA SER A 280 -5.41 -1.56 21.81
C SER A 280 -4.21 -0.95 21.09
N ALA A 281 -3.26 -1.79 20.65
CA ALA A 281 -2.11 -1.37 19.87
C ALA A 281 -2.52 -0.64 18.58
N ASN A 282 -3.58 -1.13 17.89
CA ASN A 282 -4.08 -0.53 16.66
C ASN A 282 -4.57 0.91 16.86
N VAL A 283 -5.25 1.20 17.98
CA VAL A 283 -5.71 2.58 18.26
C VAL A 283 -4.54 3.52 18.52
N TYR A 284 -3.49 3.06 19.27
CA TYR A 284 -2.28 3.87 19.46
C TYR A 284 -1.54 4.12 18.14
N LEU A 285 -1.45 3.13 17.25
CA LEU A 285 -0.86 3.27 15.92
C LEU A 285 -1.55 4.39 15.12
N ASN A 286 -2.88 4.35 15.09
CA ASN A 286 -3.68 5.34 14.33
C ASN A 286 -3.63 6.73 14.99
N LEU A 287 -3.66 6.81 16.31
CA LEU A 287 -3.49 8.06 17.05
C LEU A 287 -2.11 8.69 16.77
N GLY A 288 -1.05 7.87 16.74
CA GLY A 288 0.29 8.31 16.35
C GLY A 288 0.32 8.89 14.94
N SER A 289 -0.40 8.28 14.00
CA SER A 289 -0.53 8.77 12.63
C SER A 289 -1.25 10.13 12.55
N VAL A 290 -2.28 10.34 13.36
CA VAL A 290 -2.95 11.65 13.46
C VAL A 290 -2.00 12.70 14.06
N PHE A 291 -1.24 12.36 15.10
CA PHE A 291 -0.23 13.29 15.64
C PHE A 291 0.86 13.65 14.63
N MET A 292 1.24 12.69 13.75
CA MET A 292 2.13 12.97 12.62
C MET A 292 1.56 14.02 11.67
N ASP A 293 0.27 13.91 11.34
CA ASP A 293 -0.41 14.87 10.45
C ASP A 293 -0.61 16.24 11.11
N MET A 294 -0.78 16.26 12.43
CA MET A 294 -0.80 17.48 13.26
C MET A 294 0.62 18.08 13.50
N GLN A 295 1.68 17.44 12.99
CA GLN A 295 3.08 17.78 13.25
C GLN A 295 3.48 17.72 14.74
N LYS A 296 2.72 17.01 15.58
CA LYS A 296 3.03 16.75 16.99
C LYS A 296 3.95 15.53 17.10
N TYR A 297 5.21 15.72 16.70
CA TYR A 297 6.15 14.59 16.48
C TYR A 297 6.52 13.83 17.74
N GLU A 298 6.61 14.47 18.91
CA GLU A 298 6.90 13.76 20.15
C GLU A 298 5.70 12.92 20.63
N ASP A 299 4.47 13.45 20.51
CA ASP A 299 3.26 12.69 20.79
C ASP A 299 3.13 11.48 19.84
N ALA A 300 3.42 11.68 18.55
CA ALA A 300 3.46 10.61 17.56
C ALA A 300 4.46 9.51 17.92
N LYS A 301 5.70 9.91 18.30
CA LYS A 301 6.75 8.97 18.74
C LYS A 301 6.31 8.18 19.97
N GLY A 302 5.69 8.85 20.95
CA GLY A 302 5.15 8.22 22.15
C GLY A 302 4.07 7.16 21.81
N ALA A 303 3.15 7.50 20.94
CA ALA A 303 2.08 6.60 20.50
C ALA A 303 2.61 5.37 19.74
N PHE A 304 3.55 5.54 18.81
CA PHE A 304 4.16 4.42 18.08
C PHE A 304 5.00 3.53 18.99
N LYS A 305 5.75 4.09 19.95
CA LYS A 305 6.45 3.30 20.97
C LYS A 305 5.47 2.49 21.81
N LYS A 306 4.33 3.09 22.20
CA LYS A 306 3.29 2.37 22.94
C LYS A 306 2.68 1.23 22.14
N THR A 307 2.50 1.42 20.82
CA THR A 307 2.12 0.34 19.91
C THR A 307 3.10 -0.83 19.98
N LEU A 308 4.42 -0.55 19.91
CA LEU A 308 5.46 -1.60 19.95
C LEU A 308 5.60 -2.26 21.33
N GLU A 309 5.31 -1.55 22.41
CA GLU A 309 5.23 -2.16 23.75
C GLU A 309 4.10 -3.18 23.85
N LEU A 310 2.94 -2.87 23.25
CA LEU A 310 1.75 -3.74 23.25
C LEU A 310 1.83 -4.85 22.20
N ASN A 311 2.40 -4.56 21.04
CA ASN A 311 2.63 -5.50 19.95
C ASN A 311 4.04 -5.33 19.37
N PRO A 312 5.06 -6.03 19.88
CA PRO A 312 6.45 -5.92 19.41
C PRO A 312 6.66 -6.28 17.93
N LEU A 313 5.74 -7.06 17.34
CA LEU A 313 5.81 -7.47 15.94
C LEU A 313 5.10 -6.52 14.97
N ASP A 314 4.57 -5.40 15.44
CA ASP A 314 3.90 -4.43 14.60
C ASP A 314 4.89 -3.74 13.66
N TYR A 315 4.84 -4.10 12.38
CA TYR A 315 5.72 -3.51 11.37
C TYR A 315 5.30 -2.08 11.01
N GLN A 316 4.01 -1.75 11.12
CA GLN A 316 3.51 -0.42 10.77
C GLN A 316 3.98 0.65 11.76
N ALA A 317 4.06 0.30 13.04
CA ALA A 317 4.61 1.20 14.06
C ALA A 317 6.10 1.50 13.80
N SER A 318 6.90 0.46 13.50
CA SER A 318 8.32 0.66 13.11
C SER A 318 8.43 1.45 11.80
N TYR A 319 7.58 1.18 10.80
CA TYR A 319 7.50 1.96 9.58
C TYR A 319 7.22 3.45 9.84
N ASN A 320 6.21 3.73 10.68
CA ASN A 320 5.84 5.11 11.01
C ASN A 320 6.92 5.84 11.82
N LEU A 321 7.68 5.14 12.67
CA LEU A 321 8.88 5.70 13.30
C LEU A 321 9.95 6.07 12.26
N GLY A 322 10.13 5.25 11.22
CA GLY A 322 10.99 5.56 10.08
C GLY A 322 10.52 6.79 9.31
N VAL A 323 9.23 6.90 9.03
CA VAL A 323 8.64 8.09 8.38
C VAL A 323 8.81 9.33 9.26
N LEU A 324 8.62 9.21 10.58
CA LEU A 324 8.85 10.29 11.54
C LEU A 324 10.31 10.77 11.53
N SER A 325 11.27 9.83 11.55
CA SER A 325 12.69 10.14 11.47
C SER A 325 13.02 10.85 10.16
N THR A 326 12.46 10.42 9.04
CA THR A 326 12.62 11.11 7.75
C THR A 326 12.08 12.54 7.80
N ARG A 327 10.93 12.77 8.45
CA ARG A 327 10.36 14.13 8.63
C ARG A 327 11.18 15.02 9.58
N LYS A 328 11.93 14.40 10.49
CA LYS A 328 12.90 15.10 11.38
C LYS A 328 14.30 15.23 10.76
N TYR A 329 14.44 14.83 9.49
CA TYR A 329 15.72 14.85 8.74
C TYR A 329 16.82 13.97 9.35
N ASP A 330 16.43 12.93 10.10
CA ASP A 330 17.29 11.89 10.66
C ASP A 330 17.23 10.65 9.78
N VAL A 331 18.02 10.66 8.71
CA VAL A 331 17.99 9.60 7.66
C VAL A 331 18.56 8.28 8.19
N ASP A 332 19.56 8.32 9.07
CA ASP A 332 20.15 7.12 9.66
C ASP A 332 19.13 6.34 10.51
N SER A 333 18.48 7.03 11.45
CA SER A 333 17.40 6.42 12.24
C SER A 333 16.24 5.97 11.36
N ALA A 334 15.90 6.70 10.29
CA ALA A 334 14.85 6.31 9.37
C ALA A 334 15.16 4.94 8.72
N ILE A 335 16.38 4.74 8.22
CA ILE A 335 16.80 3.46 7.61
C ILE A 335 16.73 2.33 8.64
N LEU A 336 17.18 2.54 9.88
CA LEU A 336 17.12 1.54 10.94
C LEU A 336 15.67 1.09 11.21
N PHE A 337 14.75 2.03 11.38
CA PHE A 337 13.33 1.72 11.63
C PHE A 337 12.66 1.08 10.42
N PHE A 338 13.00 1.47 9.19
CA PHE A 338 12.47 0.81 7.99
C PHE A 338 13.02 -0.61 7.83
N LYS A 339 14.28 -0.88 8.18
CA LYS A 339 14.84 -2.25 8.22
C LYS A 339 14.12 -3.10 9.25
N GLU A 340 13.87 -2.58 10.44
CA GLU A 340 13.08 -3.26 11.48
C GLU A 340 11.66 -3.57 10.98
N ALA A 341 10.99 -2.61 10.34
CA ALA A 341 9.67 -2.80 9.75
C ALA A 341 9.67 -3.88 8.67
N ARG A 342 10.66 -3.87 7.77
CA ARG A 342 10.84 -4.89 6.73
C ARG A 342 10.98 -6.29 7.33
N ASP A 343 11.81 -6.46 8.34
CA ASP A 343 12.10 -7.76 8.94
C ASP A 343 10.85 -8.34 9.63
N LYS A 344 10.09 -7.49 10.31
CA LYS A 344 8.78 -7.85 10.89
C LYS A 344 7.75 -8.20 9.80
N LEU A 345 7.72 -7.45 8.71
CA LEU A 345 6.84 -7.69 7.57
C LEU A 345 7.11 -9.04 6.91
N LEU A 346 8.38 -9.39 6.71
CA LEU A 346 8.75 -10.69 6.15
C LEU A 346 8.29 -11.85 7.05
N ALA A 347 8.32 -11.67 8.38
CA ALA A 347 7.81 -12.66 9.33
C ALA A 347 6.28 -12.80 9.27
N SER A 348 5.54 -11.71 8.99
CA SER A 348 4.08 -11.69 8.92
C SER A 348 3.50 -12.15 7.57
N LYS A 349 4.35 -12.41 6.56
CA LYS A 349 3.95 -12.73 5.18
C LYS A 349 3.05 -11.66 4.52
N SER A 350 3.12 -10.43 4.96
CA SER A 350 2.41 -9.30 4.35
C SER A 350 2.98 -8.94 2.98
N SER A 351 2.15 -8.40 2.09
CA SER A 351 2.56 -7.87 0.78
C SER A 351 2.78 -6.35 0.79
N ASP A 352 2.94 -5.73 1.96
CA ASP A 352 3.22 -4.29 2.07
C ASP A 352 4.72 -4.02 1.92
N TYR A 353 5.15 -3.59 0.74
CA TYR A 353 6.57 -3.34 0.44
C TYR A 353 7.03 -1.90 0.69
N ARG A 354 6.17 -1.03 1.26
CA ARG A 354 6.48 0.40 1.47
C ARG A 354 7.73 0.63 2.31
N ALA A 355 7.90 -0.14 3.40
CA ALA A 355 9.10 -0.04 4.24
C ALA A 355 10.37 -0.31 3.44
N TRP A 356 10.35 -1.32 2.58
CA TRP A 356 11.49 -1.68 1.75
C TRP A 356 11.78 -0.64 0.66
N SER A 357 10.75 -0.11 0.00
CA SER A 357 10.90 1.02 -0.94
C SER A 357 11.51 2.26 -0.24
N ASN A 358 11.10 2.54 1.00
CA ASN A 358 11.67 3.65 1.76
C ASN A 358 13.14 3.41 2.16
N ILE A 359 13.55 2.17 2.46
CA ILE A 359 14.98 1.85 2.64
C ILE A 359 15.74 2.25 1.37
N LEU A 360 15.29 1.76 0.21
CA LEU A 360 15.94 2.02 -1.07
C LEU A 360 16.01 3.52 -1.40
N PHE A 361 14.92 4.25 -1.15
CA PHE A 361 14.92 5.69 -1.37
C PHE A 361 15.92 6.41 -0.46
N ASN A 362 15.97 6.07 0.83
CA ASN A 362 16.85 6.73 1.80
C ASN A 362 18.33 6.36 1.63
N LEU A 363 18.66 5.14 1.16
CA LEU A 363 20.03 4.75 0.86
C LEU A 363 20.68 5.66 -0.21
N ASN A 364 19.90 6.30 -1.07
CA ASN A 364 20.42 7.24 -2.08
C ASN A 364 21.01 8.54 -1.48
N TYR A 365 20.78 8.83 -0.19
CA TYR A 365 21.40 9.99 0.47
C TYR A 365 22.86 9.70 0.89
N PHE A 366 23.37 8.47 0.74
CA PHE A 366 24.69 8.07 1.17
C PHE A 366 25.56 7.52 0.01
N SER A 367 26.77 8.05 -0.13
CA SER A 367 27.72 7.66 -1.18
C SER A 367 28.19 6.22 -1.06
N HIS A 368 28.33 5.71 0.17
CA HIS A 368 28.83 4.36 0.46
C HIS A 368 27.78 3.26 0.32
N ALA A 369 26.48 3.61 0.19
CA ALA A 369 25.39 2.65 0.25
C ALA A 369 24.99 2.01 -1.09
N ARG A 370 25.72 2.30 -2.19
CA ARG A 370 25.36 1.84 -3.56
C ARG A 370 25.20 0.32 -3.66
N ALA A 371 26.17 -0.44 -3.14
CA ALA A 371 26.13 -1.91 -3.20
C ALA A 371 24.98 -2.49 -2.35
N GLU A 372 24.72 -1.90 -1.20
CA GLU A 372 23.60 -2.26 -0.34
C GLU A 372 22.26 -1.96 -1.05
N ALA A 373 22.12 -0.79 -1.67
CA ALA A 373 20.92 -0.40 -2.40
C ALA A 373 20.60 -1.38 -3.55
N LEU A 374 21.60 -1.76 -4.35
CA LEU A 374 21.43 -2.76 -5.42
C LEU A 374 20.98 -4.12 -4.87
N ASN A 375 21.64 -4.62 -3.82
CA ASN A 375 21.30 -5.89 -3.19
C ASN A 375 19.86 -5.87 -2.61
N GLU A 376 19.49 -4.81 -1.93
CA GLU A 376 18.13 -4.64 -1.38
C GLU A 376 17.08 -4.51 -2.50
N ALA A 377 17.37 -3.80 -3.59
CA ALA A 377 16.47 -3.69 -4.74
C ALA A 377 16.22 -5.07 -5.39
N GLN A 378 17.28 -5.84 -5.61
CA GLN A 378 17.18 -7.19 -6.19
C GLN A 378 16.41 -8.15 -5.27
N LYS A 379 16.60 -8.07 -3.96
CA LYS A 379 15.83 -8.88 -2.99
C LYS A 379 14.35 -8.52 -3.03
N LEU A 380 14.04 -7.23 -3.03
CA LEU A 380 12.66 -6.73 -3.10
C LEU A 380 12.00 -7.18 -4.40
N GLY A 381 12.62 -6.93 -5.55
CA GLY A 381 12.08 -7.30 -6.86
C GLY A 381 11.79 -8.79 -6.95
N LYS A 382 12.73 -9.65 -6.50
CA LYS A 382 12.53 -11.11 -6.43
C LYS A 382 11.37 -11.49 -5.50
N THR A 383 11.20 -10.78 -4.39
CA THR A 383 10.10 -11.04 -3.43
C THR A 383 8.75 -10.68 -4.03
N ILE A 384 8.63 -9.50 -4.64
CA ILE A 384 7.41 -9.05 -5.34
C ILE A 384 7.06 -10.04 -6.46
N SER A 385 8.05 -10.40 -7.29
CA SER A 385 7.86 -11.32 -8.42
C SER A 385 7.41 -12.72 -7.98
N ARG A 386 7.93 -13.24 -6.87
CA ARG A 386 7.53 -14.55 -6.31
C ARG A 386 6.12 -14.55 -5.71
N ASN A 387 5.72 -13.46 -5.10
CA ASN A 387 4.40 -13.37 -4.47
C ASN A 387 3.26 -13.17 -5.49
N ASN A 388 3.59 -12.81 -6.73
CA ASN A 388 2.65 -12.64 -7.83
C ASN A 388 2.80 -13.79 -8.83
N HIS A 389 2.11 -14.92 -8.58
CA HIS A 389 2.24 -16.14 -9.38
C HIS A 389 1.57 -16.05 -10.77
N GLU A 390 0.64 -15.14 -10.98
CA GLU A 390 -0.13 -15.00 -12.23
C GLU A 390 0.48 -13.88 -13.09
N LYS A 391 1.41 -14.24 -13.97
CA LYS A 391 1.99 -13.34 -14.97
C LYS A 391 1.34 -13.54 -16.32
N PHE A 392 1.13 -12.42 -17.03
CA PHE A 392 0.73 -12.49 -18.43
C PHE A 392 1.92 -12.97 -19.28
N ALA A 393 1.70 -14.06 -20.02
CA ALA A 393 2.69 -14.64 -20.95
C ALA A 393 2.40 -14.26 -22.41
N THR A 394 1.18 -13.81 -22.69
CA THR A 394 0.73 -13.39 -24.03
C THR A 394 0.01 -12.06 -23.94
N TRP A 395 0.11 -11.25 -25.00
CA TRP A 395 -0.53 -9.95 -25.08
C TRP A 395 -1.27 -9.82 -26.40
N ASN A 396 -2.51 -9.32 -26.34
CA ASN A 396 -3.31 -9.04 -27.54
C ASN A 396 -2.92 -7.68 -28.12
N VAL A 397 -1.73 -7.64 -28.72
CA VAL A 397 -1.16 -6.45 -29.37
C VAL A 397 -0.75 -6.77 -30.80
N GLU A 398 -0.97 -5.82 -31.72
CA GLU A 398 -0.52 -5.96 -33.09
C GLU A 398 1.01 -5.88 -33.17
N GLN A 399 1.65 -6.69 -34.00
CA GLN A 399 3.10 -6.64 -34.18
C GLN A 399 3.54 -5.40 -34.97
N THR A 400 2.73 -4.96 -35.91
CA THR A 400 2.93 -3.76 -36.71
C THR A 400 1.74 -2.81 -36.57
N PRO A 401 1.57 -2.20 -35.38
CA PRO A 401 0.41 -1.35 -35.11
C PRO A 401 0.51 -0.05 -35.88
N GLN A 402 -0.62 0.50 -36.29
CA GLN A 402 -0.67 1.83 -36.89
C GLN A 402 -0.20 2.91 -35.88
N LYS A 403 -0.57 2.71 -34.58
CA LYS A 403 -0.11 3.54 -33.48
C LYS A 403 0.33 2.67 -32.31
N LEU A 404 1.43 3.02 -31.69
CA LEU A 404 1.85 2.40 -30.44
C LEU A 404 1.04 2.95 -29.25
N LYS A 405 0.44 2.08 -28.47
CA LYS A 405 -0.23 2.44 -27.20
C LYS A 405 0.80 2.50 -26.08
N ILE A 406 0.98 3.67 -25.52
CA ILE A 406 1.97 3.96 -24.49
C ILE A 406 1.23 4.24 -23.19
N GLY A 407 1.45 3.44 -22.14
CA GLY A 407 0.86 3.61 -20.83
C GLY A 407 1.83 4.23 -19.83
N PHE A 408 1.34 5.12 -18.96
CA PHE A 408 2.11 5.72 -17.88
C PHE A 408 1.42 5.48 -16.55
N VAL A 409 2.10 4.86 -15.59
CA VAL A 409 1.62 4.61 -14.23
C VAL A 409 2.28 5.59 -13.28
N SER A 410 1.50 6.42 -12.57
CA SER A 410 2.04 7.41 -11.64
C SER A 410 1.04 7.83 -10.56
N GLY A 411 1.56 8.15 -9.37
CA GLY A 411 0.84 8.89 -8.32
C GLY A 411 0.97 10.41 -8.44
N ASP A 412 1.70 10.91 -9.43
CA ASP A 412 2.17 12.29 -9.49
C ASP A 412 1.72 13.07 -10.74
N PHE A 413 0.58 12.70 -11.32
CA PHE A 413 -0.10 13.45 -12.38
C PHE A 413 -0.79 14.71 -11.84
N ARG A 414 -0.05 15.55 -11.16
CA ARG A 414 -0.49 16.77 -10.46
C ARG A 414 0.67 17.75 -10.39
N GLU A 415 0.50 18.90 -9.73
CA GLU A 415 1.61 19.82 -9.45
C GLU A 415 2.69 19.08 -8.64
N HIS A 416 3.65 18.51 -9.38
CA HIS A 416 4.75 17.69 -8.86
C HIS A 416 5.93 17.70 -9.85
N PRO A 417 7.19 17.59 -9.39
CA PRO A 417 8.37 17.53 -10.27
C PRO A 417 8.24 16.54 -11.45
N VAL A 418 7.77 15.31 -11.20
CA VAL A 418 7.56 14.30 -12.26
C VAL A 418 6.67 14.83 -13.38
N ALA A 419 5.55 15.46 -13.02
CA ALA A 419 4.61 15.96 -14.02
C ALA A 419 5.19 17.13 -14.84
N ARG A 420 6.03 17.99 -14.26
CA ARG A 420 6.72 19.07 -14.95
C ARG A 420 7.71 18.59 -16.02
N PHE A 421 8.31 17.41 -15.82
CA PHE A 421 9.16 16.77 -16.83
C PHE A 421 8.36 15.96 -17.85
N LEU A 422 7.18 15.48 -17.49
CA LEU A 422 6.32 14.69 -18.36
C LEU A 422 5.50 15.56 -19.32
N GLU A 423 5.05 16.74 -18.87
CA GLU A 423 4.08 17.59 -19.57
C GLU A 423 4.48 17.89 -21.01
N GLY A 424 5.70 18.37 -21.23
CA GLY A 424 6.18 18.69 -22.57
C GLY A 424 6.27 17.45 -23.47
N LEU A 425 6.73 16.32 -22.94
CA LEU A 425 6.79 15.08 -23.69
C LEU A 425 5.40 14.65 -24.18
N VAL A 426 4.40 14.54 -23.30
CA VAL A 426 3.05 14.07 -23.70
C VAL A 426 2.32 15.05 -24.59
N ARG A 427 2.66 16.35 -24.53
CA ARG A 427 2.14 17.38 -25.42
C ARG A 427 2.70 17.25 -26.83
N ASP A 428 4.03 17.06 -26.95
CA ASP A 428 4.78 17.21 -28.20
C ASP A 428 5.06 15.86 -28.90
N LEU A 429 4.71 14.72 -28.27
CA LEU A 429 4.84 13.40 -28.88
C LEU A 429 3.88 13.29 -30.10
N GLU A 430 4.33 12.68 -31.19
CA GLU A 430 3.60 12.56 -32.47
C GLU A 430 2.31 11.72 -32.29
N LYS A 431 1.15 12.38 -32.22
CA LYS A 431 -0.17 11.75 -32.00
C LYS A 431 -0.62 10.84 -33.15
N ASP A 432 0.00 10.96 -34.31
CA ASP A 432 -0.26 10.06 -35.43
C ASP A 432 0.43 8.70 -35.31
N ARG A 433 1.44 8.61 -34.47
CA ARG A 433 2.25 7.40 -34.21
C ARG A 433 2.02 6.79 -32.83
N PHE A 434 1.51 7.59 -31.85
CA PHE A 434 1.38 7.21 -30.47
C PHE A 434 -0.01 7.52 -29.91
N GLU A 435 -0.56 6.58 -29.13
CA GLU A 435 -1.75 6.77 -28.29
C GLU A 435 -1.31 6.69 -26.82
N LEU A 436 -1.58 7.74 -26.03
CA LEU A 436 -1.10 7.86 -24.67
C LEU A 436 -2.20 7.49 -23.67
N TYR A 437 -1.89 6.64 -22.70
CA TYR A 437 -2.79 6.18 -21.64
C TYR A 437 -2.20 6.54 -20.29
N ALA A 438 -2.99 7.18 -19.42
CA ALA A 438 -2.59 7.48 -18.05
C ALA A 438 -3.28 6.54 -17.06
N PHE A 439 -2.52 6.00 -16.12
CA PHE A 439 -2.98 5.15 -15.03
C PHE A 439 -2.66 5.80 -13.68
N PRO A 440 -3.49 6.77 -13.20
CA PRO A 440 -3.28 7.41 -11.91
C PRO A 440 -3.41 6.43 -10.75
N THR A 441 -2.45 6.49 -9.81
CA THR A 441 -2.44 5.65 -8.61
C THR A 441 -2.93 6.37 -7.34
N LYS A 442 -3.27 7.66 -7.46
CA LYS A 442 -3.81 8.51 -6.39
C LYS A 442 -5.01 9.31 -6.87
N THR A 443 -5.87 9.72 -5.94
CA THR A 443 -7.10 10.49 -6.22
C THR A 443 -6.86 12.00 -6.31
N LYS A 444 -5.74 12.50 -5.79
CA LYS A 444 -5.48 13.95 -5.73
C LYS A 444 -5.37 14.53 -7.14
N SER A 445 -6.27 15.45 -7.48
CA SER A 445 -6.30 16.21 -8.73
C SER A 445 -6.18 17.71 -8.42
N ASP A 446 -5.58 18.45 -9.34
CA ASP A 446 -5.43 19.91 -9.29
C ASP A 446 -5.49 20.50 -10.72
N ALA A 447 -5.32 21.80 -10.85
CA ALA A 447 -5.35 22.49 -12.16
C ALA A 447 -4.28 21.94 -13.12
N PHE A 448 -3.14 21.49 -12.61
CA PHE A 448 -2.09 20.85 -13.41
C PHE A 448 -2.57 19.50 -13.98
N THR A 449 -3.27 18.72 -13.17
CA THR A 449 -3.87 17.44 -13.60
C THR A 449 -4.78 17.64 -14.82
N GLU A 450 -5.66 18.63 -14.78
CA GLU A 450 -6.61 18.87 -15.87
C GLU A 450 -5.88 19.34 -17.15
N ARG A 451 -4.83 20.15 -17.01
CA ARG A 451 -3.98 20.58 -18.13
C ARG A 451 -3.18 19.42 -18.75
N LEU A 452 -2.73 18.49 -17.93
CA LEU A 452 -2.00 17.31 -18.39
C LEU A 452 -2.93 16.33 -19.11
N LYS A 453 -4.12 16.11 -18.58
CA LYS A 453 -5.11 15.11 -19.00
C LYS A 453 -5.54 15.24 -20.47
N VAL A 454 -5.62 16.46 -21.00
CA VAL A 454 -6.02 16.72 -22.40
C VAL A 454 -5.04 16.13 -23.43
N ASN A 455 -3.83 15.77 -23.03
CA ASN A 455 -2.81 15.19 -23.91
C ASN A 455 -2.91 13.66 -24.00
N PHE A 456 -3.72 13.02 -23.16
CA PHE A 456 -3.90 11.58 -23.14
C PHE A 456 -5.11 11.15 -23.96
N HIS A 457 -4.99 10.00 -24.65
CA HIS A 457 -6.11 9.34 -25.33
C HIS A 457 -7.10 8.78 -24.34
N SER A 458 -6.62 8.19 -23.26
CA SER A 458 -7.45 7.67 -22.16
C SER A 458 -6.82 7.93 -20.79
N TRP A 459 -7.70 8.13 -19.79
CA TRP A 459 -7.33 8.39 -18.40
C TRP A 459 -8.04 7.38 -17.51
N GLU A 460 -7.31 6.34 -17.07
CA GLU A 460 -7.84 5.16 -16.40
C GLU A 460 -7.32 5.07 -14.96
N PRO A 461 -7.99 5.67 -13.98
CA PRO A 461 -7.54 5.60 -12.59
C PRO A 461 -7.52 4.16 -12.07
N ILE A 462 -6.38 3.73 -11.54
CA ILE A 462 -6.20 2.44 -10.89
C ILE A 462 -6.10 2.56 -9.36
N PHE A 463 -6.44 3.72 -8.83
CA PHE A 463 -6.55 3.97 -7.40
C PHE A 463 -7.66 3.10 -6.79
N GLY A 464 -7.42 2.58 -5.58
CA GLY A 464 -8.38 1.73 -4.86
C GLY A 464 -8.60 0.33 -5.46
N MET A 465 -7.90 -0.01 -6.55
CA MET A 465 -7.93 -1.34 -7.15
C MET A 465 -6.78 -2.21 -6.63
N GLY A 466 -7.04 -3.52 -6.48
CA GLY A 466 -5.99 -4.50 -6.23
C GLY A 466 -5.02 -4.59 -7.42
N ASP A 467 -3.77 -5.04 -7.16
CA ASP A 467 -2.74 -5.10 -8.22
C ASP A 467 -3.11 -6.06 -9.36
N SER A 468 -3.83 -7.15 -9.08
CA SER A 468 -4.35 -8.06 -10.10
C SER A 468 -5.32 -7.35 -11.05
N GLN A 469 -6.31 -6.68 -10.48
CA GLN A 469 -7.33 -5.98 -11.25
C GLN A 469 -6.73 -4.85 -12.09
N ALA A 470 -5.81 -4.07 -11.51
CA ALA A 470 -5.11 -3.01 -12.25
C ALA A 470 -4.30 -3.57 -13.43
N ALA A 471 -3.58 -4.68 -13.21
CA ALA A 471 -2.82 -5.35 -14.28
C ALA A 471 -3.74 -5.91 -15.37
N GLU A 472 -4.92 -6.48 -15.02
CA GLU A 472 -5.89 -6.95 -15.99
C GLU A 472 -6.46 -5.83 -16.88
N ILE A 473 -6.74 -4.65 -16.31
CA ILE A 473 -7.22 -3.49 -17.08
C ILE A 473 -6.16 -3.04 -18.09
N ILE A 474 -4.91 -2.88 -17.64
CA ILE A 474 -3.80 -2.49 -18.50
C ILE A 474 -3.60 -3.51 -19.64
N HIS A 475 -3.63 -4.80 -19.30
CA HIS A 475 -3.48 -5.89 -20.28
C HIS A 475 -4.63 -5.90 -21.31
N LYS A 476 -5.89 -5.74 -20.88
CA LYS A 476 -7.07 -5.70 -21.77
C LYS A 476 -7.06 -4.52 -22.73
N LEU A 477 -6.48 -3.38 -22.33
CA LEU A 477 -6.33 -2.21 -23.20
C LEU A 477 -5.29 -2.42 -24.32
N GLY A 478 -4.49 -3.47 -24.22
CA GLY A 478 -3.48 -3.80 -25.23
C GLY A 478 -2.35 -2.78 -25.27
N ILE A 479 -1.86 -2.35 -24.11
CA ILE A 479 -0.73 -1.43 -24.00
C ILE A 479 0.53 -2.11 -24.55
N HIS A 480 1.25 -1.45 -25.48
CA HIS A 480 2.47 -1.95 -26.08
C HIS A 480 3.69 -1.73 -25.19
N ILE A 481 3.81 -0.51 -24.64
CA ILE A 481 4.91 -0.09 -23.77
C ILE A 481 4.31 0.58 -22.53
N LEU A 482 4.66 0.08 -21.36
CA LEU A 482 4.18 0.60 -20.09
C LEU A 482 5.33 1.22 -19.30
N PHE A 483 5.15 2.48 -18.90
CA PHE A 483 6.10 3.23 -18.09
C PHE A 483 5.72 3.22 -16.62
N ASP A 484 6.69 2.90 -15.77
CA ASP A 484 6.67 3.20 -14.33
C ASP A 484 7.34 4.56 -14.09
N LEU A 485 6.56 5.54 -13.63
CA LEU A 485 7.06 6.87 -13.30
C LEU A 485 7.29 7.08 -11.80
N SER A 486 7.24 6.03 -11.00
CA SER A 486 7.35 6.11 -9.54
C SER A 486 8.55 5.37 -8.98
N GLY A 487 8.90 4.19 -9.49
CA GLY A 487 9.94 3.34 -8.92
C GLY A 487 9.69 3.06 -7.42
N HIS A 488 10.64 3.42 -6.56
CA HIS A 488 10.52 3.27 -5.11
C HIS A 488 10.04 4.55 -4.39
N THR A 489 9.28 5.41 -5.07
CA THR A 489 8.63 6.57 -4.44
C THR A 489 7.21 6.25 -3.97
N ASP A 490 6.59 7.20 -3.27
CA ASP A 490 5.24 7.04 -2.73
C ASP A 490 4.17 6.92 -3.82
N GLY A 491 3.28 5.96 -3.67
CA GLY A 491 2.24 5.65 -4.65
C GLY A 491 2.71 4.75 -5.80
N ASN A 492 3.88 4.12 -5.70
CA ASN A 492 4.33 3.13 -6.68
C ASN A 492 3.42 1.90 -6.74
N ARG A 493 3.45 1.21 -7.86
CA ARG A 493 2.67 0.01 -8.14
C ARG A 493 3.54 -1.08 -8.80
N LEU A 494 4.76 -1.28 -8.30
CA LEU A 494 5.70 -2.31 -8.82
C LEU A 494 5.10 -3.71 -8.84
N ALA A 495 4.17 -4.01 -7.93
CA ALA A 495 3.43 -5.27 -7.93
C ALA A 495 2.49 -5.44 -9.15
N VAL A 496 2.02 -4.35 -9.77
CA VAL A 496 1.31 -4.39 -11.07
C VAL A 496 2.29 -4.79 -12.17
N PHE A 497 3.48 -4.19 -12.20
CA PHE A 497 4.52 -4.47 -13.21
C PHE A 497 5.05 -5.90 -13.10
N SER A 498 5.11 -6.48 -11.89
CA SER A 498 5.55 -7.87 -11.70
C SER A 498 4.62 -8.90 -12.36
N ARG A 499 3.38 -8.53 -12.68
CA ARG A 499 2.43 -9.35 -13.46
C ARG A 499 2.63 -9.24 -14.98
N LYS A 500 3.53 -8.38 -15.44
CA LYS A 500 3.86 -8.16 -16.85
C LYS A 500 2.64 -7.82 -17.72
N PRO A 501 1.79 -6.83 -17.37
CA PRO A 501 0.58 -6.51 -18.14
C PRO A 501 0.85 -5.95 -19.55
N ALA A 502 2.05 -5.48 -19.84
CA ALA A 502 2.48 -5.05 -21.15
C ALA A 502 3.74 -5.80 -21.58
N PRO A 503 3.93 -6.02 -22.91
CA PRO A 503 5.07 -6.76 -23.43
C PRO A 503 6.40 -6.09 -23.16
N ILE A 504 6.43 -4.75 -23.11
CA ILE A 504 7.60 -3.94 -22.77
C ILE A 504 7.27 -3.05 -21.57
N GLN A 505 8.14 -3.05 -20.57
CA GLN A 505 8.00 -2.25 -19.35
C GLN A 505 9.27 -1.46 -19.08
N ILE A 506 9.12 -0.17 -18.82
CA ILE A 506 10.24 0.76 -18.71
C ILE A 506 10.08 1.59 -17.43
N SER A 507 11.14 1.68 -16.63
CA SER A 507 11.20 2.62 -15.52
C SER A 507 11.84 3.93 -15.93
N TRP A 508 11.23 5.05 -15.55
CA TRP A 508 11.70 6.38 -15.94
C TRP A 508 11.22 7.46 -14.96
N LEU A 509 12.03 8.47 -14.76
CA LEU A 509 11.73 9.79 -14.23
C LEU A 509 11.55 9.91 -12.71
N GLY A 510 10.70 9.10 -12.05
CA GLY A 510 10.35 9.32 -10.63
C GLY A 510 11.38 8.81 -9.62
N TYR A 511 12.17 7.80 -10.02
CA TYR A 511 13.22 7.21 -9.20
C TYR A 511 14.49 7.00 -10.03
N PHE A 512 15.66 7.26 -9.46
CA PHE A 512 16.92 7.38 -10.20
C PHE A 512 17.91 6.25 -9.91
N ALA A 513 17.41 5.05 -9.66
CA ALA A 513 18.16 3.82 -9.51
C ALA A 513 17.30 2.64 -9.98
N THR A 514 17.88 1.43 -10.01
CA THR A 514 17.16 0.22 -10.41
C THR A 514 15.91 -0.02 -9.58
N THR A 515 14.84 -0.51 -10.22
CA THR A 515 13.64 -1.01 -9.52
C THR A 515 13.91 -2.36 -8.85
N GLY A 516 14.92 -3.10 -9.31
CA GLY A 516 15.22 -4.46 -8.89
C GLY A 516 14.24 -5.51 -9.42
N LEU A 517 13.20 -5.10 -10.15
CA LEU A 517 12.14 -5.99 -10.62
C LEU A 517 12.57 -6.72 -11.90
N PRO A 518 12.57 -8.08 -11.92
CA PRO A 518 12.97 -8.85 -13.10
C PRO A 518 12.08 -8.62 -14.35
N GLU A 519 10.84 -8.19 -14.15
CA GLU A 519 9.86 -7.93 -15.22
C GLU A 519 10.00 -6.54 -15.84
N MET A 520 10.87 -5.66 -15.31
CA MET A 520 11.19 -4.36 -15.90
C MET A 520 12.29 -4.56 -16.95
N ASP A 521 12.01 -4.20 -18.20
CA ASP A 521 12.92 -4.47 -19.32
C ASP A 521 14.00 -3.38 -19.46
N TYR A 522 13.59 -2.12 -19.36
CA TYR A 522 14.49 -1.00 -19.59
C TYR A 522 14.39 0.07 -18.51
N PHE A 523 15.50 0.81 -18.41
CA PHE A 523 15.61 2.06 -17.65
C PHE A 523 16.13 3.15 -18.62
N ILE A 524 15.56 4.35 -18.56
CA ILE A 524 15.97 5.44 -19.45
C ILE A 524 17.17 6.18 -18.87
N GLY A 525 18.23 6.28 -19.65
CA GLY A 525 19.46 6.99 -19.33
C GLY A 525 19.86 8.03 -20.39
N ASP A 526 21.05 8.59 -20.21
CA ASP A 526 21.73 9.46 -21.17
C ASP A 526 23.26 9.31 -21.01
N PRO A 527 24.08 9.82 -21.95
CA PRO A 527 25.53 9.62 -21.92
C PRO A 527 26.22 10.19 -20.70
N PHE A 528 25.62 11.15 -20.00
CA PHE A 528 26.22 11.82 -18.86
C PHE A 528 25.94 11.13 -17.52
N VAL A 529 24.74 10.56 -17.35
CA VAL A 529 24.34 9.90 -16.10
C VAL A 529 24.61 8.40 -16.10
N SER A 530 24.56 7.76 -17.27
CA SER A 530 24.69 6.29 -17.42
C SER A 530 25.77 5.87 -18.42
N PRO A 531 27.05 6.12 -18.12
CA PRO A 531 28.13 5.51 -18.87
C PRO A 531 28.04 3.98 -18.83
N GLU A 532 28.68 3.27 -19.75
CA GLU A 532 28.60 1.82 -19.89
C GLU A 532 28.85 1.05 -18.57
N SER A 533 29.76 1.56 -17.73
CA SER A 533 30.03 1.01 -16.40
C SER A 533 28.87 1.06 -15.43
N GLU A 534 27.84 1.88 -15.68
CA GLU A 534 26.66 2.00 -14.85
C GLU A 534 25.71 0.80 -14.99
N ALA A 535 25.74 0.09 -16.11
CA ALA A 535 24.87 -1.06 -16.40
C ALA A 535 24.89 -2.12 -15.29
N ALA A 536 26.02 -2.34 -14.64
CA ALA A 536 26.15 -3.30 -13.54
C ALA A 536 25.35 -2.93 -12.27
N SER A 537 24.83 -1.71 -12.18
CA SER A 537 24.05 -1.20 -11.04
C SER A 537 22.53 -1.31 -11.25
N PHE A 538 22.13 -1.85 -12.39
CA PHE A 538 20.71 -1.99 -12.75
C PHE A 538 20.37 -3.44 -13.05
N THR A 539 19.13 -3.84 -12.75
CA THR A 539 18.57 -5.12 -13.20
C THR A 539 17.99 -4.97 -14.60
N GLU A 540 17.58 -3.77 -14.94
CA GLU A 540 17.06 -3.36 -16.23
C GLU A 540 18.20 -3.11 -17.23
N SER A 541 17.93 -3.25 -18.53
CA SER A 541 18.82 -2.75 -19.58
C SER A 541 18.72 -1.23 -19.68
N ILE A 542 19.81 -0.50 -19.58
CA ILE A 542 19.78 0.96 -19.74
C ILE A 542 19.66 1.31 -21.20
N TRP A 543 18.68 2.17 -21.56
CA TRP A 543 18.52 2.77 -22.89
C TRP A 543 18.86 4.25 -22.80
N ASN A 544 19.99 4.63 -23.40
CA ASN A 544 20.43 6.02 -23.41
C ASN A 544 19.75 6.81 -24.53
N LEU A 545 19.07 7.91 -24.17
CA LEU A 545 18.70 8.97 -25.11
C LEU A 545 19.95 9.75 -25.52
N PRO A 546 19.96 10.44 -26.71
CA PRO A 546 21.17 11.05 -27.25
C PRO A 546 21.80 12.12 -26.34
N ASP A 547 20.99 12.98 -25.74
CA ASP A 547 21.46 14.18 -25.05
C ASP A 547 21.16 14.18 -23.55
N THR A 548 19.90 13.94 -23.18
CA THR A 548 19.41 13.97 -21.79
C THR A 548 18.28 12.98 -21.60
N SER A 549 18.20 12.39 -20.42
CA SER A 549 17.12 11.46 -20.04
C SER A 549 15.86 12.16 -19.52
N TRP A 550 15.83 13.48 -19.49
CA TRP A 550 14.75 14.30 -18.97
C TRP A 550 14.79 15.72 -19.55
N CYS A 551 13.63 16.29 -19.78
CA CYS A 551 13.47 17.63 -20.33
C CYS A 551 12.48 18.41 -19.48
N PHE A 552 12.86 19.59 -19.01
CA PHE A 552 12.08 20.38 -18.06
C PHE A 552 11.17 21.37 -18.79
N THR A 553 9.89 21.36 -18.43
CA THR A 553 8.95 22.38 -18.91
C THR A 553 9.21 23.69 -18.17
N ALA A 554 9.60 24.72 -18.90
CA ALA A 554 9.87 26.02 -18.31
C ALA A 554 8.66 26.57 -17.55
N PRO A 555 8.86 27.24 -16.39
CA PRO A 555 7.76 27.89 -15.68
C PRO A 555 7.06 28.95 -16.53
N ASP A 556 5.73 28.95 -16.46
CA ASP A 556 4.89 30.00 -17.07
C ASP A 556 4.76 31.17 -16.11
N LEU A 557 5.87 31.90 -15.94
CA LEU A 557 5.98 33.06 -15.04
C LEU A 557 6.69 34.21 -15.75
N ASP A 558 6.16 35.42 -15.56
CA ASP A 558 6.77 36.63 -16.11
C ASP A 558 7.80 37.21 -15.11
N LEU A 559 8.89 36.46 -14.90
CA LEU A 559 9.99 36.86 -14.03
C LEU A 559 11.24 37.17 -14.83
N ALA A 560 11.77 38.39 -14.70
CA ALA A 560 13.03 38.79 -15.30
C ALA A 560 14.23 38.13 -14.62
N VAL A 561 15.33 37.90 -15.33
CA VAL A 561 16.63 37.59 -14.76
C VAL A 561 17.15 38.87 -14.08
N SER A 562 17.43 38.82 -12.79
CA SER A 562 17.96 39.97 -12.04
C SER A 562 19.44 40.21 -12.31
N ASP A 563 19.90 41.41 -12.09
CA ASP A 563 21.33 41.72 -11.98
C ASP A 563 22.01 40.85 -10.93
N LEU A 564 23.34 40.78 -10.97
CA LEU A 564 24.14 39.98 -10.04
C LEU A 564 24.04 40.57 -8.62
N PRO A 565 23.44 39.84 -7.64
CA PRO A 565 23.16 40.38 -6.31
C PRO A 565 24.36 40.97 -5.57
N CYS A 566 25.54 40.39 -5.69
CA CYS A 566 26.75 40.89 -4.99
C CYS A 566 27.16 42.30 -5.40
N ARG A 567 26.74 42.76 -6.59
CA ARG A 567 27.00 44.16 -7.04
C ARG A 567 26.23 45.17 -6.21
N CYS A 568 25.03 44.82 -5.80
CA CYS A 568 24.19 45.71 -4.97
C CYS A 568 24.45 45.53 -3.48
N ASN A 569 24.66 44.27 -3.05
CA ASN A 569 24.77 43.90 -1.65
C ASN A 569 26.18 44.17 -1.07
N GLY A 570 27.22 44.19 -1.92
CA GLY A 570 28.61 44.28 -1.48
C GLY A 570 29.20 42.99 -0.90
N TYR A 571 28.45 41.87 -0.96
CA TYR A 571 28.88 40.53 -0.55
C TYR A 571 28.24 39.47 -1.41
N PHE A 572 28.91 38.32 -1.55
CA PHE A 572 28.39 37.16 -2.29
C PHE A 572 27.37 36.40 -1.49
N THR A 573 26.30 35.97 -2.15
CA THR A 573 25.27 35.08 -1.59
C THR A 573 25.29 33.74 -2.34
N PHE A 574 25.76 32.71 -1.69
CA PHE A 574 25.53 31.35 -2.12
C PHE A 574 24.10 30.96 -1.79
N GLY A 575 23.50 30.01 -2.55
CA GLY A 575 22.14 29.56 -2.32
C GLY A 575 21.98 28.07 -2.39
N SER A 576 21.01 27.53 -1.67
CA SER A 576 20.54 26.17 -1.84
C SER A 576 19.02 26.09 -1.67
N PHE A 577 18.38 25.38 -2.61
CA PHE A 577 16.94 25.14 -2.64
C PHE A 577 16.64 23.63 -2.49
N ALA A 578 17.61 22.89 -1.97
CA ALA A 578 17.53 21.45 -1.83
C ALA A 578 16.64 21.05 -0.63
N HIS A 579 15.99 19.90 -0.75
CA HIS A 579 15.30 19.29 0.39
C HIS A 579 16.28 18.96 1.52
N LEU A 580 15.92 19.24 2.77
CA LEU A 580 16.81 19.15 3.92
C LEU A 580 17.47 17.75 4.11
N ASN A 581 16.80 16.66 3.72
CA ASN A 581 17.39 15.30 3.74
C ASN A 581 18.62 15.15 2.83
N LYS A 582 18.80 16.01 1.84
CA LYS A 582 19.98 16.03 0.96
C LYS A 582 21.17 16.74 1.61
N ILE A 583 20.94 17.53 2.66
CA ILE A 583 21.95 18.31 3.37
C ILE A 583 22.57 17.43 4.47
N ASN A 584 23.35 16.45 4.04
CA ASN A 584 24.11 15.55 4.92
C ASN A 584 25.37 16.25 5.46
N ASP A 585 26.15 15.57 6.32
CA ASP A 585 27.33 16.14 6.94
C ASP A 585 28.45 16.46 5.95
N ASP A 586 28.60 15.64 4.90
CA ASP A 586 29.55 15.90 3.83
C ASP A 586 29.25 17.18 3.05
N VAL A 587 27.96 17.43 2.77
CA VAL A 587 27.48 18.66 2.12
C VAL A 587 27.72 19.87 3.01
N LEU A 588 27.35 19.78 4.29
CA LEU A 588 27.57 20.88 5.25
C LEU A 588 29.04 21.22 5.43
N GLU A 589 29.91 20.20 5.47
CA GLU A 589 31.35 20.41 5.54
C GLU A 589 31.88 21.16 4.31
N ALA A 590 31.48 20.74 3.11
CA ALA A 590 31.89 21.42 1.87
C ALA A 590 31.37 22.87 1.83
N TRP A 591 30.09 23.11 2.18
CA TRP A 591 29.55 24.47 2.21
C TRP A 591 30.19 25.36 3.29
N ALA A 592 30.48 24.80 4.46
CA ALA A 592 31.24 25.54 5.49
C ALA A 592 32.64 25.93 5.00
N ASN A 593 33.33 25.01 4.27
CA ASN A 593 34.62 25.30 3.69
C ASN A 593 34.56 26.35 2.57
N VAL A 594 33.49 26.33 1.73
CA VAL A 594 33.21 27.39 0.76
C VAL A 594 33.06 28.74 1.46
N LEU A 595 32.27 28.81 2.53
CA LEU A 595 32.09 30.05 3.30
C LEU A 595 33.38 30.53 3.95
N LYS A 596 34.22 29.62 4.48
CA LYS A 596 35.54 29.99 5.05
C LYS A 596 36.50 30.51 3.99
N ALA A 597 36.52 29.88 2.81
CA ALA A 597 37.37 30.28 1.70
C ALA A 597 36.93 31.59 1.04
N ASN A 598 35.69 32.02 1.25
CA ASN A 598 35.11 33.26 0.73
C ASN A 598 34.65 34.15 1.90
N PRO A 599 35.57 34.87 2.58
CA PRO A 599 35.22 35.73 3.72
C PRO A 599 34.18 36.79 3.35
N GLY A 600 33.23 37.04 4.26
CA GLY A 600 32.15 38.03 4.03
C GLY A 600 30.98 37.51 3.16
N SER A 601 31.06 36.32 2.57
CA SER A 601 29.91 35.69 1.86
C SER A 601 28.86 35.15 2.82
N MET A 602 27.64 34.99 2.31
CA MET A 602 26.50 34.42 3.03
C MET A 602 26.00 33.17 2.30
N ILE A 603 25.24 32.35 2.97
CA ILE A 603 24.44 31.27 2.33
C ILE A 603 22.97 31.47 2.66
N LEU A 604 22.13 31.45 1.61
CA LEU A 604 20.67 31.39 1.70
C LEU A 604 20.21 29.96 1.47
N ILE A 605 19.53 29.36 2.45
CA ILE A 605 18.93 28.03 2.32
C ILE A 605 17.41 28.17 2.41
N LYS A 606 16.72 27.82 1.32
CA LYS A 606 15.27 27.86 1.24
C LYS A 606 14.74 26.44 1.09
N ALA A 607 14.08 25.94 2.15
CA ALA A 607 13.58 24.56 2.15
C ALA A 607 12.33 24.43 3.02
N LYS A 608 11.39 23.58 2.56
CA LYS A 608 10.26 23.17 3.37
C LYS A 608 10.74 22.55 4.69
N GLY A 609 10.17 23.01 5.81
CA GLY A 609 10.55 22.58 7.16
C GLY A 609 11.40 23.60 7.92
N LEU A 610 12.04 24.57 7.25
CA LEU A 610 12.73 25.70 7.92
C LEU A 610 11.76 26.71 8.51
N ASP A 611 10.45 26.56 8.31
CA ASP A 611 9.41 27.29 9.07
C ASP A 611 9.43 26.91 10.55
N ALA A 612 9.81 25.66 10.88
CA ALA A 612 9.91 25.19 12.26
C ALA A 612 11.17 25.71 12.95
N VAL A 613 11.00 26.38 14.09
CA VAL A 613 12.08 26.95 14.89
C VAL A 613 13.13 25.92 15.28
N GLU A 614 12.69 24.69 15.65
CA GLU A 614 13.59 23.61 16.05
C GLU A 614 14.50 23.15 14.89
N THR A 615 13.93 23.01 13.69
CA THR A 615 14.69 22.61 12.49
C THR A 615 15.72 23.66 12.11
N ARG A 616 15.32 24.93 12.16
CA ARG A 616 16.21 26.09 11.89
C ARG A 616 17.37 26.11 12.87
N LYS A 617 17.08 26.03 14.18
CA LYS A 617 18.08 26.01 15.23
C LYS A 617 19.05 24.81 15.11
N ASN A 618 18.54 23.65 14.75
CA ASN A 618 19.38 22.47 14.51
C ASN A 618 20.37 22.70 13.37
N LEU A 619 19.91 23.27 12.25
CA LEU A 619 20.79 23.59 11.12
C LEU A 619 21.83 24.66 11.47
N GLU A 620 21.44 25.70 12.21
CA GLU A 620 22.37 26.73 12.73
C GLU A 620 23.48 26.11 13.61
N LEU A 621 23.10 25.19 14.52
CA LEU A 621 24.07 24.47 15.37
C LEU A 621 25.05 23.65 14.54
N ARG A 622 24.55 22.91 13.53
CA ARG A 622 25.41 22.10 12.65
C ARG A 622 26.40 22.95 11.86
N PHE A 623 26.06 24.19 11.48
CA PHE A 623 27.01 25.15 10.87
C PHE A 623 27.96 25.73 11.92
N ALA A 624 27.48 26.03 13.11
CA ALA A 624 28.31 26.53 14.21
C ALA A 624 29.39 25.53 14.64
N ASP A 625 29.06 24.25 14.71
CA ASP A 625 30.02 23.15 14.96
C ASP A 625 31.13 23.10 13.92
N ARG A 626 30.89 23.66 12.72
CA ARG A 626 31.86 23.80 11.62
C ARG A 626 32.50 25.19 11.57
N GLY A 627 32.29 26.01 12.59
CA GLY A 627 32.90 27.34 12.73
C GLY A 627 32.28 28.41 11.81
N ILE A 628 31.02 28.30 11.44
CA ILE A 628 30.28 29.31 10.67
C ILE A 628 29.31 30.03 11.60
N ASP A 629 29.43 31.38 11.65
CA ASP A 629 28.54 32.25 12.42
C ASP A 629 27.13 32.25 11.80
N SER A 630 26.10 32.18 12.64
CA SER A 630 24.69 32.24 12.24
C SER A 630 24.32 33.53 11.48
N ALA A 631 25.04 34.64 11.70
CA ALA A 631 24.89 35.87 10.93
C ALA A 631 25.19 35.72 9.43
N ARG A 632 25.87 34.63 9.04
CA ARG A 632 26.17 34.29 7.64
C ARG A 632 25.11 33.35 7.01
N LEU A 633 24.06 33.01 7.75
CA LEU A 633 23.03 32.10 7.34
C LEU A 633 21.70 32.84 7.13
N ALA A 634 21.09 32.75 5.95
CA ALA A 634 19.72 33.14 5.69
C ALA A 634 18.88 31.87 5.51
N LEU A 635 18.04 31.50 6.50
CA LEU A 635 17.25 30.28 6.51
C LEU A 635 15.77 30.60 6.32
N GLU A 636 15.19 30.14 5.21
CA GLU A 636 13.83 30.46 4.81
C GLU A 636 13.00 29.17 4.60
N GLY A 637 11.74 29.21 5.05
CA GLY A 637 10.77 28.15 4.89
C GLY A 637 10.13 28.12 3.50
N ALA A 638 9.03 27.38 3.40
CA ALA A 638 8.24 27.30 2.17
C ALA A 638 7.51 28.61 1.88
N SER A 639 7.33 28.93 0.59
CA SER A 639 6.52 30.04 0.10
C SER A 639 5.74 29.63 -1.13
N PRO A 640 4.73 30.42 -1.57
CA PRO A 640 4.08 30.23 -2.88
C PRO A 640 5.12 30.16 -4.01
N TYR A 641 4.79 29.46 -5.11
CA TYR A 641 5.77 29.12 -6.14
C TYR A 641 6.42 30.35 -6.79
N GLU A 642 5.67 31.42 -7.05
CA GLU A 642 6.19 32.66 -7.62
C GLU A 642 7.22 33.33 -6.70
N GLU A 643 6.89 33.51 -5.41
CA GLU A 643 7.82 34.05 -4.38
C GLU A 643 9.05 33.13 -4.20
N TYR A 644 8.85 31.82 -4.31
CA TYR A 644 9.95 30.86 -4.27
C TYR A 644 10.90 31.10 -5.45
N MET A 645 10.38 31.29 -6.65
CA MET A 645 11.17 31.59 -7.85
C MET A 645 11.86 32.95 -7.75
N GLU A 646 11.20 33.97 -7.21
CA GLU A 646 11.82 35.30 -6.98
C GLU A 646 13.02 35.22 -6.03
N THR A 647 13.06 34.26 -5.11
CA THR A 647 14.18 34.10 -4.18
C THR A 647 15.52 33.88 -4.88
N TYR A 648 15.53 33.29 -6.09
CA TYR A 648 16.74 33.13 -6.90
C TYR A 648 17.38 34.48 -7.30
N SER A 649 16.61 35.57 -7.34
CA SER A 649 17.14 36.92 -7.61
C SER A 649 18.11 37.43 -6.51
N ARG A 650 18.10 36.79 -5.35
CA ARG A 650 18.95 37.13 -4.19
C ARG A 650 20.21 36.27 -4.08
N VAL A 651 20.41 35.34 -5.02
CA VAL A 651 21.49 34.35 -5.00
C VAL A 651 22.42 34.56 -6.18
N ASP A 652 23.73 34.61 -5.93
CA ASP A 652 24.76 34.72 -6.97
C ASP A 652 25.08 33.36 -7.61
N ILE A 653 25.26 32.31 -6.77
CA ILE A 653 25.63 30.95 -7.14
C ILE A 653 24.84 29.97 -6.30
N VAL A 654 24.23 28.97 -6.93
CA VAL A 654 23.64 27.81 -6.20
C VAL A 654 24.72 26.78 -5.92
N LEU A 655 24.83 26.35 -4.66
CA LEU A 655 25.63 25.19 -4.23
C LEU A 655 24.75 23.96 -4.21
N ASP A 656 25.08 22.99 -5.07
CA ASP A 656 24.34 21.74 -5.15
C ASP A 656 24.66 20.79 -4.00
N THR A 657 23.79 19.85 -3.75
CA THR A 657 23.96 18.77 -2.78
C THR A 657 24.55 17.53 -3.42
N PHE A 658 25.19 16.68 -2.62
CA PHE A 658 25.75 15.39 -3.08
C PHE A 658 25.67 14.33 -1.96
N PRO A 659 25.57 13.04 -2.26
CA PRO A 659 25.52 12.41 -3.59
C PRO A 659 24.18 12.58 -4.32
N TYR A 660 23.18 13.21 -3.72
CA TYR A 660 21.87 13.45 -4.32
C TYR A 660 21.71 14.92 -4.74
N PRO A 661 22.07 15.26 -6.01
CA PRO A 661 22.02 16.63 -6.48
C PRO A 661 20.58 17.14 -6.72
N GLY A 662 20.48 18.42 -6.99
CA GLY A 662 19.27 19.05 -7.51
C GLY A 662 18.81 18.44 -8.85
N GLY A 663 17.54 18.60 -9.13
CA GLY A 663 16.94 18.29 -10.43
C GLY A 663 16.10 19.47 -10.85
N THR A 664 14.84 19.50 -10.44
CA THR A 664 13.93 20.65 -10.64
C THR A 664 14.56 21.94 -10.15
N THR A 665 15.09 21.96 -8.94
CA THR A 665 15.73 23.17 -8.36
C THR A 665 16.93 23.68 -9.16
N SER A 666 17.72 22.79 -9.76
CA SER A 666 18.85 23.19 -10.60
C SER A 666 18.39 23.73 -11.96
N MET A 667 17.30 23.17 -12.54
CA MET A 667 16.68 23.69 -13.75
C MET A 667 16.05 25.06 -13.51
N GLU A 668 15.35 25.23 -12.38
CA GLU A 668 14.76 26.49 -11.96
C GLU A 668 15.84 27.56 -11.73
N ALA A 669 16.96 27.21 -11.08
CA ALA A 669 18.09 28.11 -10.92
C ALA A 669 18.62 28.63 -12.28
N MET A 670 18.85 27.71 -13.23
CA MET A 670 19.33 28.08 -14.56
C MET A 670 18.31 28.93 -15.32
N TRP A 671 17.02 28.62 -15.19
CA TRP A 671 15.95 29.43 -15.77
C TRP A 671 15.91 30.83 -15.19
N MET A 672 16.22 30.99 -13.89
CA MET A 672 16.39 32.28 -13.23
C MET A 672 17.76 32.93 -13.46
N GLY A 673 18.61 32.37 -14.32
CA GLY A 673 19.94 32.89 -14.67
C GLY A 673 21.00 32.62 -13.57
N VAL A 674 20.71 31.76 -12.60
CA VAL A 674 21.65 31.45 -11.51
C VAL A 674 22.41 30.15 -11.80
N PRO A 675 23.75 30.22 -11.95
CA PRO A 675 24.54 29.03 -12.21
C PRO A 675 24.63 28.11 -10.97
N VAL A 676 24.75 26.81 -11.24
CA VAL A 676 24.77 25.76 -10.21
C VAL A 676 26.16 25.12 -10.17
N LEU A 677 26.88 25.29 -9.08
CA LEU A 677 28.10 24.53 -8.82
C LEU A 677 27.73 23.17 -8.27
N THR A 678 28.01 22.11 -9.03
CA THR A 678 27.70 20.72 -8.67
C THR A 678 28.97 19.89 -8.55
N MET A 679 28.89 18.77 -7.87
CA MET A 679 30.00 17.80 -7.77
C MET A 679 29.69 16.59 -8.67
N ASP A 680 30.71 16.11 -9.40
CA ASP A 680 30.60 14.87 -10.19
C ASP A 680 30.37 13.68 -9.25
N GLY A 681 29.65 12.70 -9.73
CA GLY A 681 29.27 11.54 -8.94
C GLY A 681 29.65 10.21 -9.58
N PHE A 682 29.43 9.15 -8.81
CA PHE A 682 29.80 7.77 -9.18
C PHE A 682 28.58 6.86 -9.48
N SER A 683 27.36 7.39 -9.38
CA SER A 683 26.12 6.68 -9.69
C SER A 683 25.25 7.49 -10.65
N TYR A 684 24.29 6.82 -11.30
CA TYR A 684 23.29 7.48 -12.15
C TYR A 684 22.73 8.75 -11.50
N MET A 685 22.20 8.59 -10.27
CA MET A 685 21.59 9.70 -9.54
C MET A 685 22.61 10.82 -9.25
N SER A 686 23.80 10.49 -8.79
CA SER A 686 24.80 11.48 -8.36
C SER A 686 25.42 12.26 -9.56
N ARG A 687 25.29 11.76 -10.79
CA ARG A 687 25.74 12.45 -12.01
C ARG A 687 24.68 13.38 -12.61
N ARG A 688 23.50 13.54 -12.00
CA ARG A 688 22.44 14.40 -12.55
C ARG A 688 22.86 15.86 -12.68
N GLY A 689 23.57 16.40 -11.67
CA GLY A 689 24.13 17.75 -11.75
C GLY A 689 25.13 17.90 -12.93
N ARG A 690 25.95 16.85 -13.16
CA ARG A 690 26.81 16.78 -14.34
C ARG A 690 26.00 16.84 -15.64
N CYS A 691 24.97 16.02 -15.80
CA CYS A 691 24.12 16.03 -16.99
C CYS A 691 23.54 17.42 -17.26
N ILE A 692 23.05 18.09 -16.22
CA ILE A 692 22.50 19.45 -16.32
C ILE A 692 23.57 20.43 -16.83
N ASN A 693 24.73 20.48 -16.19
CA ASN A 693 25.79 21.42 -16.53
C ASN A 693 26.42 21.13 -17.91
N MET A 694 26.59 19.85 -18.28
CA MET A 694 27.12 19.49 -19.61
C MET A 694 26.17 19.93 -20.73
N ASN A 695 24.87 19.69 -20.59
CA ASN A 695 23.87 20.13 -21.58
C ASN A 695 23.72 21.65 -21.63
N ALA A 696 23.93 22.37 -20.53
CA ALA A 696 23.94 23.82 -20.46
C ALA A 696 25.30 24.44 -20.97
N SER A 697 26.22 23.63 -21.45
CA SER A 697 27.58 24.05 -21.88
C SER A 697 28.40 24.70 -20.75
N LEU A 698 28.28 24.13 -19.52
CA LEU A 698 28.93 24.60 -18.30
C LEU A 698 29.85 23.53 -17.65
N PRO A 699 30.80 22.88 -18.40
CA PRO A 699 31.65 21.83 -17.83
C PRO A 699 32.54 22.33 -16.68
N GLY A 700 32.92 23.61 -16.69
CA GLY A 700 33.69 24.25 -15.65
C GLY A 700 32.96 24.32 -14.27
N TRP A 701 31.63 24.16 -14.25
CA TRP A 701 30.78 24.19 -13.05
C TRP A 701 30.57 22.81 -12.43
N ILE A 702 31.36 21.82 -12.85
CA ILE A 702 31.35 20.45 -12.32
C ILE A 702 32.66 20.26 -11.53
N ALA A 703 32.55 20.13 -10.22
CA ALA A 703 33.69 19.83 -9.36
C ALA A 703 33.97 18.31 -9.31
N ARG A 704 35.23 17.93 -9.23
CA ARG A 704 35.67 16.52 -9.18
C ARG A 704 35.54 15.94 -7.79
N ASP A 705 35.79 16.75 -6.78
CA ASP A 705 35.81 16.39 -5.37
C ASP A 705 35.50 17.62 -4.48
N LYS A 706 35.47 17.45 -3.16
CA LYS A 706 35.17 18.54 -2.19
C LYS A 706 36.18 19.69 -2.26
N GLU A 707 37.46 19.39 -2.50
CA GLU A 707 38.51 20.41 -2.61
C GLU A 707 38.32 21.26 -3.88
N ASP A 708 38.12 20.59 -5.03
CA ASP A 708 37.82 21.27 -6.30
C ASP A 708 36.52 22.09 -6.23
N PHE A 709 35.52 21.61 -5.43
CA PHE A 709 34.27 22.34 -5.19
C PHE A 709 34.53 23.69 -4.48
N VAL A 710 35.37 23.67 -3.46
CA VAL A 710 35.78 24.91 -2.76
C VAL A 710 36.62 25.81 -3.64
N ASN A 711 37.63 25.29 -4.35
CA ASN A 711 38.51 26.05 -5.23
C ASN A 711 37.72 26.74 -6.35
N LYS A 712 36.80 26.04 -7.01
CA LYS A 712 35.90 26.63 -8.01
C LYS A 712 35.03 27.73 -7.45
N SER A 713 34.57 27.62 -6.20
CA SER A 713 33.80 28.70 -5.55
C SER A 713 34.63 29.97 -5.40
N VAL A 714 35.92 29.83 -5.05
CA VAL A 714 36.85 30.97 -4.93
C VAL A 714 37.13 31.59 -6.31
N ASP A 715 37.35 30.77 -7.34
CA ASP A 715 37.58 31.24 -8.71
C ASP A 715 36.38 32.05 -9.22
N PHE A 716 35.17 31.58 -9.02
CA PHE A 716 33.94 32.27 -9.45
C PHE A 716 33.68 33.56 -8.69
N VAL A 717 33.95 33.57 -7.39
CA VAL A 717 33.82 34.78 -6.55
C VAL A 717 34.87 35.82 -6.93
N SER A 718 36.06 35.43 -7.41
CA SER A 718 37.15 36.33 -7.79
C SER A 718 36.90 37.06 -9.13
N ASP A 719 35.99 36.57 -10.00
CA ASP A 719 35.64 37.22 -11.26
C ASP A 719 34.11 37.49 -11.34
N PRO A 720 33.62 38.51 -10.62
CA PRO A 720 32.20 38.89 -10.69
C PRO A 720 31.75 39.39 -12.09
N LYS A 721 32.68 39.84 -12.96
CA LYS A 721 32.33 40.30 -14.32
C LYS A 721 31.96 39.09 -15.21
N ALA A 722 32.75 38.04 -15.17
CA ALA A 722 32.44 36.81 -15.90
C ALA A 722 31.12 36.19 -15.42
N LEU A 723 30.87 36.24 -14.09
CA LEU A 723 29.63 35.72 -13.51
C LEU A 723 28.40 36.56 -13.95
N GLU A 724 28.53 37.87 -14.04
CA GLU A 724 27.49 38.80 -14.53
C GLU A 724 27.12 38.50 -15.99
N VAL A 725 28.11 38.29 -16.87
CA VAL A 725 27.91 37.92 -18.29
C VAL A 725 27.25 36.56 -18.39
N LEU A 726 27.68 35.59 -17.55
CA LEU A 726 27.06 34.27 -17.51
C LEU A 726 25.60 34.39 -17.09
N ARG A 727 25.29 35.07 -15.96
CA ARG A 727 23.94 35.27 -15.46
C ARG A 727 22.99 35.82 -16.49
N ALA A 728 23.40 36.87 -17.19
CA ALA A 728 22.60 37.53 -18.23
C ALA A 728 22.27 36.61 -19.42
N SER A 729 23.16 35.66 -19.75
CA SER A 729 22.98 34.74 -20.88
C SER A 729 22.46 33.36 -20.52
N LEU A 730 22.47 32.97 -19.25
CA LEU A 730 22.27 31.59 -18.82
C LEU A 730 20.85 31.07 -19.14
N ARG A 731 19.80 31.87 -18.88
CA ARG A 731 18.43 31.50 -19.25
C ARG A 731 18.32 31.17 -20.74
N GLN A 732 18.86 32.02 -21.61
CA GLN A 732 18.83 31.77 -23.03
C GLN A 732 19.62 30.53 -23.44
N ARG A 733 20.79 30.30 -22.84
CA ARG A 733 21.57 29.08 -23.07
C ARG A 733 20.80 27.82 -22.63
N ALA A 734 20.18 27.86 -21.44
CA ALA A 734 19.41 26.77 -20.92
C ALA A 734 18.21 26.44 -21.81
N THR A 735 17.42 27.45 -22.20
CA THR A 735 16.21 27.25 -23.03
C THR A 735 16.51 26.77 -24.45
N LEU A 736 17.71 27.03 -24.97
CA LEU A 736 18.18 26.52 -26.27
C LEU A 736 18.88 25.14 -26.15
N SER A 737 19.04 24.62 -24.94
CA SER A 737 19.68 23.33 -24.73
C SER A 737 18.65 22.18 -24.73
N PRO A 738 19.09 20.91 -24.89
CA PRO A 738 18.22 19.76 -24.81
C PRO A 738 17.43 19.66 -23.48
N LEU A 739 17.87 20.34 -22.42
CA LEU A 739 17.20 20.35 -21.11
C LEU A 739 15.81 21.01 -21.18
N PHE A 740 15.54 21.90 -22.12
CA PHE A 740 14.30 22.66 -22.23
C PHE A 740 13.65 22.54 -23.65
N ASP A 741 14.34 21.96 -24.63
CA ASP A 741 13.79 21.73 -25.95
C ASP A 741 12.89 20.50 -25.97
N GLN A 742 11.61 20.71 -25.60
CA GLN A 742 10.60 19.67 -25.51
C GLN A 742 10.38 18.96 -26.87
N ARG A 743 10.49 19.65 -27.99
CA ARG A 743 10.23 19.07 -29.32
C ARG A 743 11.34 18.10 -29.73
N VAL A 744 12.60 18.50 -29.54
CA VAL A 744 13.75 17.61 -29.78
C VAL A 744 13.71 16.43 -28.86
N PHE A 745 13.41 16.65 -27.56
CA PHE A 745 13.29 15.57 -26.60
C PHE A 745 12.18 14.59 -26.97
N ALA A 746 10.97 15.09 -27.30
CA ALA A 746 9.84 14.25 -27.71
C ALA A 746 10.15 13.43 -28.98
N LYS A 747 10.89 14.01 -29.94
CA LYS A 747 11.35 13.32 -31.15
C LYS A 747 12.27 12.15 -30.78
N HIS A 748 13.34 12.39 -29.99
CA HIS A 748 14.29 11.35 -29.58
C HIS A 748 13.61 10.26 -28.76
N PHE A 749 12.66 10.65 -27.89
CA PHE A 749 11.88 9.72 -27.10
C PHE A 749 10.97 8.85 -27.99
N GLY A 750 10.31 9.46 -28.99
CA GLY A 750 9.48 8.73 -29.96
C GLY A 750 10.30 7.75 -30.80
N GLU A 751 11.49 8.15 -31.28
CA GLU A 751 12.41 7.26 -31.97
C GLU A 751 12.87 6.09 -31.10
N MET A 752 13.13 6.33 -29.84
CA MET A 752 13.43 5.29 -28.86
C MET A 752 12.27 4.29 -28.72
N LEU A 753 11.03 4.77 -28.55
CA LEU A 753 9.85 3.92 -28.42
C LEU A 753 9.68 2.97 -29.62
N LEU A 754 9.87 3.47 -30.83
CA LEU A 754 9.80 2.66 -32.04
C LEU A 754 10.92 1.63 -32.12
N SER A 755 12.16 2.06 -31.81
CA SER A 755 13.33 1.19 -31.83
C SER A 755 13.20 0.03 -30.80
N VAL A 756 12.70 0.33 -29.61
CA VAL A 756 12.43 -0.69 -28.58
C VAL A 756 11.37 -1.68 -29.03
N TRP A 757 10.32 -1.19 -29.69
CA TRP A 757 9.25 -2.05 -30.23
C TRP A 757 9.74 -2.95 -31.37
N GLU A 758 10.48 -2.39 -32.34
CA GLU A 758 11.06 -3.15 -33.45
C GLU A 758 12.07 -4.22 -32.99
N LYS A 759 12.89 -3.87 -31.99
CA LYS A 759 13.86 -4.82 -31.42
C LYS A 759 13.18 -6.04 -30.80
N ARG A 760 12.04 -5.85 -30.13
CA ARG A 760 11.23 -6.95 -29.60
C ARG A 760 10.72 -7.88 -30.71
N GLY A 761 10.23 -7.31 -31.82
CA GLY A 761 9.73 -8.10 -32.97
C GLY A 761 10.79 -9.00 -33.62
N LYS A 762 12.08 -8.68 -33.44
CA LYS A 762 13.20 -9.48 -33.95
C LYS A 762 13.66 -10.59 -32.97
N MET A 763 13.24 -10.52 -31.70
CA MET A 763 13.57 -11.51 -30.66
C MET A 763 12.52 -12.64 -30.53
N ASN A 764 11.31 -12.42 -31.06
CA ASN A 764 10.23 -13.40 -31.17
C ASN A 764 10.22 -14.03 -32.57
#